data_2d9dd7130e53f576cb9c4631d637102a
#
_entry.id   2d9dd7130e53f576cb9c4631d637102a
#
_cell.length_a   1.000
_cell.length_b   1.000
_cell.length_c   1.000
_cell.angle_alpha   90.00
_cell.angle_beta   90.00
_cell.angle_gamma   90.00
#
_symmetry.space_group_name_H-M   'P 1'
#
loop_
_entity.id
_entity.type
_entity.pdbx_description
1 polymer ?
#
loop_
_entity_poly.entity_id
_entity_poly.type
_entity_poly.pdbx_seq_one_letter_code
_entity_poly.pdbx_strand_id
1 'polypeptide(L)'
;MKTRHWVGLGLALGLAGMTLAAEQVQPWRDQSLAPAERAEALVAALSLSQKFQQLVGNAPEIVPELPECLGGRHVRGIEALGLSTLRITNGPVGIGQNDCVDAALLTPTMPRIVPYTHPSSAKATALPSAMAIAATFDPEAADRFGQVIAAEAKALALHVFEAPGVNLARIPVLGRNFEYFGEDPFLTGTQAVAQIRRIQGEGVIAMAKHFAANEQETNRFNLSQTVDEAVLRELYLLPFEMAVKDGEVASLMCSYNDLNGLQACENPWLLTEVLRNDWGFKGYVQSDFFAVKSTAASMKAGLDHLMPMPLQWAPDKLAAALEAGALTEADLDQALVRRYTQQFRLGVDQRPVVQRPLDVEGGGKVARALGAAGAVLLQNNGALPLPESVKSLVLLGKASQVYAQQAVAGGVVVGKPMGAGGGSSDVVPHYTVSPLAGLEGALEGFGHGGRVSLFLIDDANGNLAPALEAARAADAVIIMAGTIAEENADRATFETDQGVGVPVALGEGLDWYAGKPNRISSVVHRDEAQLNPGQNSQTLAMIEAVMGAAPSMAEKTTLVLKDNAGVALPAAPWLLGARGPAILEVWFPGQEDGNIVADLLFGKVNPSGKAPVTFPIAGRSFLDALAPEAYPGVLTDGKAAVSYLEGRYMGYRWYDGNRSGGCALEASGENPCVAFPFGHGLSYTSFSLTPFTQRWEGGVLKLETVVRNQGDRAGAEAVQVYLGLSEPGQPPKRLVAFQRVALAPGEARSVTLSVDPEASHHPFDVLDDDAKAFRPAVGPVTVYLGTSSSLRDLTVQPLAAGGNP
;
A
#
# COMPACT_ATOMS: atom_id res chain seq x y z
N MET A 1 101.98 -37.08 -2.80
CA MET A 1 101.83 -36.77 -4.22
C MET A 1 100.32 -36.80 -4.43
N LYS A 2 99.80 -35.82 -4.97
CA LYS A 2 98.33 -35.49 -5.01
C LYS A 2 97.64 -36.13 -6.19
N THR A 3 96.58 -36.86 -5.99
CA THR A 3 95.64 -37.25 -7.01
C THR A 3 94.27 -36.62 -6.73
N ARG A 4 93.80 -35.86 -7.71
CA ARG A 4 92.50 -35.17 -7.63
C ARG A 4 91.43 -36.13 -8.15
N HIS A 5 90.33 -36.30 -7.42
CA HIS A 5 89.15 -36.96 -7.89
C HIS A 5 88.13 -35.87 -8.34
N TRP A 6 87.55 -35.98 -9.51
CA TRP A 6 86.45 -35.23 -10.01
C TRP A 6 85.11 -35.95 -9.67
N VAL A 7 84.24 -35.28 -9.01
CA VAL A 7 82.90 -35.75 -8.80
C VAL A 7 81.98 -34.96 -9.68
N GLY A 8 81.31 -35.64 -10.62
CA GLY A 8 80.33 -35.03 -11.48
C GLY A 8 78.97 -34.88 -10.77
N LEU A 9 78.47 -33.63 -10.74
CA LEU A 9 77.12 -33.29 -10.28
C LEU A 9 76.13 -33.39 -11.41
N GLY A 10 75.23 -34.41 -11.41
CA GLY A 10 74.12 -34.52 -12.32
C GLY A 10 72.96 -33.64 -11.81
N LEU A 11 72.59 -32.59 -12.53
CA LEU A 11 71.39 -31.79 -12.31
C LEU A 11 70.16 -32.53 -12.86
N ALA A 12 69.28 -33.07 -12.00
CA ALA A 12 67.97 -33.53 -12.38
C ALA A 12 67.02 -32.31 -12.34
N LEU A 13 66.60 -31.83 -13.48
CA LEU A 13 65.49 -30.85 -13.64
C LEU A 13 64.20 -31.62 -13.42
N GLY A 14 63.60 -31.47 -12.20
CA GLY A 14 62.22 -31.83 -11.92
C GLY A 14 61.29 -30.78 -12.52
N LEU A 15 60.61 -31.12 -13.62
CA LEU A 15 59.44 -30.40 -14.10
C LEU A 15 58.30 -30.61 -13.11
N ALA A 16 58.12 -29.70 -12.17
CA ALA A 16 56.88 -29.58 -11.41
C ALA A 16 55.81 -29.04 -12.39
N GLY A 17 54.97 -29.91 -12.94
CA GLY A 17 53.77 -29.52 -13.65
C GLY A 17 52.81 -28.83 -12.69
N MET A 18 52.82 -27.50 -12.66
CA MET A 18 51.68 -26.72 -12.17
C MET A 18 50.51 -26.96 -13.13
N THR A 19 49.64 -27.88 -12.81
CA THR A 19 48.29 -27.89 -13.36
C THR A 19 47.61 -26.62 -12.85
N LEU A 20 47.64 -25.56 -13.65
CA LEU A 20 46.68 -24.47 -13.56
C LEU A 20 45.32 -25.15 -13.71
N ALA A 21 44.58 -25.28 -12.61
CA ALA A 21 43.16 -25.57 -12.72
C ALA A 21 42.60 -24.49 -13.64
N ALA A 22 42.15 -24.89 -14.84
CA ALA A 22 41.43 -23.99 -15.72
C ALA A 22 40.30 -23.42 -14.89
N GLU A 23 40.31 -22.11 -14.63
CA GLU A 23 39.22 -21.41 -14.00
C GLU A 23 37.99 -21.76 -14.84
N GLN A 24 37.08 -22.52 -14.25
CA GLN A 24 35.86 -22.99 -14.94
C GLN A 24 35.11 -21.71 -15.33
N VAL A 25 35.04 -21.44 -16.63
CA VAL A 25 34.32 -20.31 -17.18
C VAL A 25 32.90 -20.39 -16.60
N GLN A 26 32.48 -19.35 -15.85
CA GLN A 26 31.15 -19.24 -15.27
C GLN A 26 30.34 -18.30 -16.16
N PRO A 27 29.59 -18.79 -17.17
CA PRO A 27 28.94 -17.95 -18.18
C PRO A 27 27.93 -16.98 -17.57
N TRP A 28 27.29 -17.33 -16.44
CA TRP A 28 26.34 -16.45 -15.75
C TRP A 28 26.99 -15.19 -15.17
N ARG A 29 28.31 -15.10 -15.09
CA ARG A 29 29.04 -13.90 -14.67
C ARG A 29 29.39 -12.98 -15.84
N ASP A 30 29.27 -13.44 -17.05
CA ASP A 30 29.54 -12.65 -18.25
C ASP A 30 28.36 -11.66 -18.49
N GLN A 31 28.62 -10.40 -18.21
CA GLN A 31 27.63 -9.32 -18.37
C GLN A 31 27.35 -8.97 -19.84
N SER A 32 28.10 -9.50 -20.78
CA SER A 32 27.82 -9.33 -22.22
C SER A 32 26.67 -10.22 -22.70
N LEU A 33 26.35 -11.29 -21.94
CA LEU A 33 25.24 -12.17 -22.25
C LEU A 33 23.91 -11.55 -21.73
N ALA A 34 22.83 -11.86 -22.44
CA ALA A 34 21.50 -11.46 -22.00
C ALA A 34 21.15 -12.07 -20.64
N PRO A 35 20.36 -11.37 -19.78
CA PRO A 35 19.98 -11.87 -18.45
C PRO A 35 19.37 -13.28 -18.47
N ALA A 36 18.56 -13.62 -19.48
CA ALA A 36 17.98 -14.94 -19.63
C ALA A 36 19.04 -16.02 -19.94
N GLU A 37 19.98 -15.73 -20.84
CA GLU A 37 21.08 -16.64 -21.16
C GLU A 37 21.97 -16.92 -19.96
N ARG A 38 22.25 -15.88 -19.15
CA ARG A 38 22.96 -16.01 -17.88
C ARG A 38 22.18 -16.90 -16.89
N ALA A 39 20.87 -16.72 -16.80
CA ALA A 39 20.01 -17.51 -15.92
C ALA A 39 19.98 -19.00 -16.34
N GLU A 40 19.82 -19.28 -17.63
CA GLU A 40 19.86 -20.63 -18.17
C GLU A 40 21.22 -21.33 -17.91
N ALA A 41 22.32 -20.62 -18.13
CA ALA A 41 23.65 -21.13 -17.85
C ALA A 41 23.89 -21.44 -16.38
N LEU A 42 23.37 -20.57 -15.47
CA LEU A 42 23.44 -20.79 -14.03
C LEU A 42 22.62 -22.02 -13.63
N VAL A 43 21.36 -22.09 -14.06
CA VAL A 43 20.43 -23.18 -13.68
C VAL A 43 20.95 -24.54 -14.20
N ALA A 44 21.55 -24.59 -15.39
CA ALA A 44 22.19 -25.78 -15.91
C ALA A 44 23.43 -26.23 -15.08
N ALA A 45 24.05 -25.30 -14.36
CA ALA A 45 25.19 -25.61 -13.48
C ALA A 45 24.78 -26.07 -12.07
N LEU A 46 23.51 -25.90 -11.69
CA LEU A 46 22.98 -26.32 -10.40
C LEU A 46 22.77 -27.83 -10.33
N SER A 47 23.25 -28.46 -9.26
CA SER A 47 22.80 -29.81 -8.90
C SER A 47 21.33 -29.82 -8.51
N LEU A 48 20.67 -30.98 -8.60
CA LEU A 48 19.27 -31.13 -8.23
C LEU A 48 18.99 -30.67 -6.77
N SER A 49 19.89 -30.97 -5.84
CA SER A 49 19.78 -30.52 -4.44
C SER A 49 19.87 -28.98 -4.32
N GLN A 50 20.73 -28.36 -5.13
CA GLN A 50 20.83 -26.89 -5.18
C GLN A 50 19.58 -26.26 -5.82
N LYS A 51 19.00 -26.88 -6.86
CA LYS A 51 17.72 -26.45 -7.43
C LYS A 51 16.61 -26.46 -6.36
N PHE A 52 16.48 -27.53 -5.58
CA PHE A 52 15.51 -27.59 -4.48
C PHE A 52 15.72 -26.48 -3.45
N GLN A 53 16.98 -26.24 -3.05
CA GLN A 53 17.31 -25.16 -2.12
C GLN A 53 16.94 -23.79 -2.66
N GLN A 54 17.16 -23.55 -3.94
CA GLN A 54 16.93 -22.25 -4.56
C GLN A 54 15.47 -21.96 -4.87
N LEU A 55 14.58 -22.93 -4.88
CA LEU A 55 13.15 -22.77 -5.11
C LEU A 55 12.37 -22.25 -3.89
N VAL A 56 12.98 -22.23 -2.71
CA VAL A 56 12.29 -21.97 -1.44
C VAL A 56 13.04 -20.97 -0.56
N GLY A 57 12.30 -20.31 0.33
CA GLY A 57 12.89 -19.51 1.40
C GLY A 57 13.59 -20.35 2.47
N ASN A 58 14.56 -19.76 3.15
CA ASN A 58 15.38 -20.39 4.19
C ASN A 58 15.10 -19.82 5.59
N ALA A 59 13.89 -19.31 5.85
CA ALA A 59 13.53 -18.85 7.19
C ALA A 59 13.34 -20.04 8.16
N PRO A 60 13.74 -19.92 9.42
CA PRO A 60 14.56 -18.89 10.05
C PRO A 60 16.02 -19.36 10.19
N GLU A 61 16.86 -19.00 9.23
CA GLU A 61 18.28 -19.32 9.28
C GLU A 61 19.13 -18.06 9.41
N ILE A 62 20.37 -18.23 9.93
CA ILE A 62 21.35 -17.15 9.94
C ILE A 62 21.76 -16.82 8.49
N VAL A 63 21.81 -15.54 8.17
CA VAL A 63 22.34 -15.06 6.88
C VAL A 63 23.87 -15.24 6.90
N PRO A 64 24.45 -16.07 6.01
CA PRO A 64 25.87 -16.40 6.09
C PRO A 64 26.82 -15.21 6.05
N GLU A 65 26.49 -14.19 5.27
CA GLU A 65 27.26 -12.96 5.12
C GLU A 65 27.05 -11.96 6.26
N LEU A 66 26.04 -12.18 7.10
CA LEU A 66 25.69 -11.36 8.26
C LEU A 66 25.44 -12.29 9.47
N PRO A 67 26.51 -12.86 10.07
CA PRO A 67 26.37 -13.93 11.07
C PRO A 67 25.67 -13.47 12.36
N GLU A 68 25.60 -12.17 12.59
CA GLU A 68 24.84 -11.58 13.69
C GLU A 68 23.33 -11.46 13.37
N CYS A 69 22.91 -11.72 12.12
CA CYS A 69 21.54 -11.55 11.70
C CYS A 69 20.81 -12.87 11.46
N LEU A 70 19.65 -13.01 12.07
CA LEU A 70 18.69 -14.04 11.71
C LEU A 70 17.72 -13.47 10.67
N GLY A 71 17.80 -13.94 9.44
CA GLY A 71 16.91 -13.49 8.37
C GLY A 71 15.54 -14.17 8.42
N GLY A 72 14.47 -13.39 8.41
CA GLY A 72 13.11 -13.90 8.27
C GLY A 72 12.76 -14.24 6.81
N ARG A 73 13.41 -13.54 5.85
CA ARG A 73 13.15 -13.65 4.41
C ARG A 73 14.45 -13.66 3.65
N HIS A 74 14.89 -14.83 3.21
CA HIS A 74 16.06 -14.94 2.34
C HIS A 74 16.12 -16.27 1.60
N VAL A 75 16.90 -16.31 0.52
CA VAL A 75 17.34 -17.53 -0.15
C VAL A 75 18.85 -17.61 -0.03
N ARG A 76 19.35 -18.66 0.61
CA ARG A 76 20.77 -18.84 0.87
C ARG A 76 21.58 -18.89 -0.43
N GLY A 77 22.69 -18.18 -0.47
CA GLY A 77 23.63 -18.17 -1.57
C GLY A 77 24.35 -19.52 -1.76
N ILE A 78 25.06 -19.64 -2.87
CA ILE A 78 25.92 -20.81 -3.20
C ILE A 78 27.31 -20.28 -3.51
N GLU A 79 28.19 -20.29 -2.52
CA GLU A 79 29.53 -19.71 -2.60
C GLU A 79 30.36 -20.31 -3.78
N ALA A 80 30.29 -21.63 -3.99
CA ALA A 80 31.00 -22.31 -5.09
C ALA A 80 30.60 -21.79 -6.50
N LEU A 81 29.40 -21.21 -6.62
CA LEU A 81 28.90 -20.60 -7.85
C LEU A 81 28.97 -19.06 -7.80
N GLY A 82 29.50 -18.51 -6.71
CA GLY A 82 29.58 -17.08 -6.49
C GLY A 82 28.24 -16.38 -6.35
N LEU A 83 27.25 -17.10 -5.86
CA LEU A 83 25.93 -16.55 -5.55
C LEU A 83 25.88 -16.11 -4.11
N SER A 84 25.63 -14.83 -3.89
CA SER A 84 25.33 -14.27 -2.57
C SER A 84 23.91 -14.63 -2.14
N THR A 85 23.64 -14.53 -0.83
CA THR A 85 22.30 -14.69 -0.28
C THR A 85 21.36 -13.62 -0.85
N LEU A 86 20.22 -14.04 -1.40
CA LEU A 86 19.15 -13.16 -1.81
C LEU A 86 18.32 -12.77 -0.59
N ARG A 87 18.37 -11.52 -0.17
CA ARG A 87 17.63 -11.01 0.97
C ARG A 87 16.37 -10.28 0.50
N ILE A 88 15.26 -10.58 1.16
CA ILE A 88 13.92 -10.11 0.81
C ILE A 88 13.38 -9.34 2.00
N THR A 89 12.64 -8.26 1.79
CA THR A 89 11.97 -7.51 2.84
C THR A 89 10.55 -7.16 2.45
N ASN A 90 9.70 -6.99 3.45
CA ASN A 90 8.32 -6.52 3.29
C ASN A 90 8.26 -5.00 3.46
N GLY A 91 7.11 -4.40 3.15
CA GLY A 91 6.76 -3.10 3.64
C GLY A 91 6.15 -2.11 2.67
N PRO A 92 4.83 -2.15 2.39
CA PRO A 92 4.16 -1.09 1.63
C PRO A 92 4.29 0.32 2.22
N VAL A 93 4.69 0.47 3.49
CA VAL A 93 4.85 1.76 4.18
C VAL A 93 6.29 2.09 4.57
N GLY A 94 7.26 1.40 3.98
CA GLY A 94 8.69 1.53 4.27
C GLY A 94 9.38 0.17 4.27
N ILE A 95 10.69 0.13 4.50
CA ILE A 95 11.39 -1.14 4.68
C ILE A 95 10.85 -1.80 5.95
N GLY A 96 10.16 -2.91 5.74
CA GLY A 96 9.57 -3.68 6.83
C GLY A 96 10.63 -4.24 7.74
N GLN A 97 10.13 -4.63 8.89
CA GLN A 97 10.88 -5.32 9.90
C GLN A 97 11.62 -6.52 9.31
N ASN A 98 12.54 -7.02 10.04
CA ASN A 98 12.79 -8.44 10.08
C ASN A 98 13.95 -9.04 9.37
N ASP A 99 14.81 -8.25 8.87
CA ASP A 99 15.85 -8.87 8.10
C ASP A 99 17.19 -9.02 8.81
N CYS A 100 17.34 -8.39 9.99
CA CYS A 100 18.54 -8.54 10.77
C CYS A 100 18.22 -8.41 12.25
N VAL A 101 18.02 -9.53 12.89
CA VAL A 101 17.86 -9.60 14.34
C VAL A 101 19.05 -10.36 14.91
N ASP A 102 19.68 -9.81 15.96
CA ASP A 102 20.84 -10.42 16.60
C ASP A 102 20.54 -11.86 17.05
N ALA A 103 21.25 -12.81 16.46
CA ALA A 103 21.10 -14.23 16.78
C ALA A 103 21.42 -14.55 18.25
N ALA A 104 22.21 -13.73 18.93
CA ALA A 104 22.52 -13.89 20.36
C ALA A 104 21.30 -13.70 21.27
N LEU A 105 20.21 -13.11 20.75
CA LEU A 105 18.96 -12.89 21.49
C LEU A 105 18.02 -14.07 21.42
N LEU A 106 18.31 -15.07 20.58
CA LEU A 106 17.53 -16.29 20.48
C LEU A 106 17.78 -17.16 21.72
N THR A 107 16.82 -17.21 22.61
CA THR A 107 16.83 -18.20 23.68
C THR A 107 16.15 -19.50 23.23
N PRO A 108 16.48 -20.65 23.81
CA PRO A 108 15.83 -21.91 23.47
C PRO A 108 14.31 -21.93 23.73
N THR A 109 13.82 -20.99 24.52
CA THR A 109 12.41 -20.83 24.87
C THR A 109 11.67 -19.80 24.03
N MET A 110 12.38 -18.97 23.27
CA MET A 110 11.75 -18.09 22.30
C MET A 110 11.40 -18.87 21.03
N PRO A 111 10.18 -18.75 20.50
CA PRO A 111 9.92 -19.19 19.14
C PRO A 111 10.96 -18.53 18.23
N ARG A 112 11.42 -19.25 17.20
CA ARG A 112 12.47 -18.81 16.25
C ARG A 112 12.09 -17.58 15.42
N ILE A 113 11.11 -16.83 15.85
CA ILE A 113 10.68 -15.55 15.31
C ILE A 113 11.04 -14.53 16.36
N VAL A 114 12.12 -13.77 16.12
CA VAL A 114 12.58 -12.75 17.05
C VAL A 114 11.64 -11.56 16.98
N PRO A 115 11.23 -11.01 18.14
CA PRO A 115 10.41 -9.81 18.17
C PRO A 115 11.10 -8.65 17.46
N TYR A 116 10.40 -7.99 16.56
CA TYR A 116 10.84 -6.81 15.84
C TYR A 116 11.21 -5.60 16.71
N THR A 117 10.90 -5.69 17.97
CA THR A 117 11.04 -4.65 18.96
C THR A 117 12.38 -4.61 19.63
N HIS A 118 13.25 -5.56 19.30
CA HIS A 118 14.58 -5.53 19.89
C HIS A 118 15.35 -4.31 19.41
N PRO A 119 16.16 -3.65 20.27
CA PRO A 119 16.98 -2.51 19.85
C PRO A 119 17.92 -2.79 18.68
N SER A 120 18.25 -4.07 18.42
CA SER A 120 19.07 -4.51 17.28
C SER A 120 18.27 -4.75 16.00
N SER A 121 16.93 -4.66 16.03
CA SER A 121 16.13 -4.77 14.80
C SER A 121 16.49 -3.68 13.82
N ALA A 122 16.57 -4.02 12.55
CA ALA A 122 16.81 -3.05 11.49
C ALA A 122 15.74 -1.97 11.53
N LYS A 123 16.18 -0.72 11.62
CA LYS A 123 15.32 0.46 11.58
C LYS A 123 15.32 1.05 10.18
N ALA A 124 14.21 1.63 9.80
CA ALA A 124 14.05 2.28 8.51
C ALA A 124 13.11 3.49 8.63
N THR A 125 12.94 4.25 7.57
CA THR A 125 11.99 5.36 7.54
C THR A 125 10.57 4.82 7.47
N ALA A 126 9.74 5.10 8.48
CA ALA A 126 8.30 4.88 8.40
C ALA A 126 7.67 6.00 7.55
N LEU A 127 7.42 5.67 6.30
CA LEU A 127 6.81 6.55 5.30
C LEU A 127 5.29 6.64 5.52
N PRO A 128 4.60 7.64 4.93
CA PRO A 128 3.14 7.67 4.88
C PRO A 128 2.58 6.43 4.17
N SER A 129 1.36 6.06 4.51
CA SER A 129 0.66 4.93 3.89
C SER A 129 0.51 5.07 2.36
N ALA A 130 0.30 3.96 1.66
CA ALA A 130 0.00 3.97 0.23
C ALA A 130 -1.27 4.79 -0.07
N MET A 131 -2.26 4.77 0.82
CA MET A 131 -3.46 5.61 0.75
C MET A 131 -3.11 7.10 0.74
N ALA A 132 -2.17 7.54 1.60
CA ALA A 132 -1.69 8.93 1.60
C ALA A 132 -0.95 9.31 0.32
N ILE A 133 -0.19 8.37 -0.26
CA ILE A 133 0.48 8.60 -1.55
C ILE A 133 -0.53 8.71 -2.68
N ALA A 134 -1.56 7.84 -2.70
CA ALA A 134 -2.63 7.93 -3.69
C ALA A 134 -3.40 9.25 -3.60
N ALA A 135 -3.62 9.75 -2.38
CA ALA A 135 -4.28 11.03 -2.13
C ALA A 135 -3.54 12.24 -2.73
N THR A 136 -2.27 12.12 -3.07
CA THR A 136 -1.54 13.18 -3.77
C THR A 136 -2.03 13.38 -5.22
N PHE A 137 -2.63 12.37 -5.86
CA PHE A 137 -2.93 12.34 -7.29
C PHE A 137 -1.71 12.76 -8.14
N ASP A 138 -0.53 12.31 -7.71
CA ASP A 138 0.75 12.70 -8.28
C ASP A 138 1.71 11.50 -8.37
N PRO A 139 1.99 10.96 -9.57
CA PRO A 139 2.95 9.87 -9.73
C PRO A 139 4.37 10.21 -9.27
N GLU A 140 4.75 11.52 -9.24
CA GLU A 140 6.06 11.93 -8.70
C GLU A 140 6.15 11.68 -7.18
N ALA A 141 5.04 11.72 -6.46
CA ALA A 141 5.02 11.37 -5.04
C ALA A 141 5.34 9.88 -4.84
N ALA A 142 4.77 9.00 -5.66
CA ALA A 142 5.06 7.57 -5.63
C ALA A 142 6.51 7.27 -6.08
N ASP A 143 7.04 7.99 -7.06
CA ASP A 143 8.45 7.91 -7.46
C ASP A 143 9.38 8.29 -6.30
N ARG A 144 9.14 9.41 -5.62
CA ARG A 144 9.92 9.84 -4.46
C ARG A 144 9.84 8.86 -3.28
N PHE A 145 8.67 8.26 -3.05
CA PHE A 145 8.51 7.17 -2.10
C PHE A 145 9.43 6.00 -2.47
N GLY A 146 9.36 5.56 -3.74
CA GLY A 146 10.22 4.49 -4.28
C GLY A 146 11.72 4.80 -4.16
N GLN A 147 12.11 6.07 -4.26
CA GLN A 147 13.50 6.50 -4.10
C GLN A 147 14.02 6.23 -2.68
N VAL A 148 13.25 6.57 -1.64
CA VAL A 148 13.64 6.28 -0.24
C VAL A 148 13.75 4.77 -0.04
N ILE A 149 12.75 4.00 -0.48
CA ILE A 149 12.76 2.54 -0.40
C ILE A 149 14.01 1.95 -1.03
N ALA A 150 14.32 2.34 -2.27
CA ALA A 150 15.48 1.79 -2.98
C ALA A 150 16.81 2.15 -2.31
N ALA A 151 16.94 3.38 -1.80
CA ALA A 151 18.13 3.84 -1.09
C ALA A 151 18.34 3.03 0.21
N GLU A 152 17.30 2.88 1.02
CA GLU A 152 17.35 2.13 2.27
C GLU A 152 17.52 0.62 2.05
N ALA A 153 16.83 0.03 1.07
CA ALA A 153 17.02 -1.36 0.69
C ALA A 153 18.48 -1.65 0.32
N LYS A 154 19.09 -0.80 -0.50
CA LYS A 154 20.52 -0.93 -0.85
C LYS A 154 21.43 -0.77 0.35
N ALA A 155 21.15 0.18 1.24
CA ALA A 155 21.95 0.42 2.43
C ALA A 155 21.86 -0.75 3.43
N LEU A 156 20.70 -1.39 3.54
CA LEU A 156 20.47 -2.56 4.39
C LEU A 156 20.83 -3.89 3.71
N ALA A 157 21.41 -3.84 2.51
CA ALA A 157 21.76 -5.01 1.69
C ALA A 157 20.54 -5.91 1.38
N LEU A 158 19.40 -5.31 1.09
CA LEU A 158 18.17 -5.98 0.68
C LEU A 158 18.03 -5.94 -0.84
N HIS A 159 17.50 -7.00 -1.42
CA HIS A 159 17.49 -7.24 -2.85
C HIS A 159 16.09 -7.19 -3.45
N VAL A 160 15.09 -7.65 -2.67
CA VAL A 160 13.69 -7.73 -3.07
C VAL A 160 12.85 -6.98 -2.05
N PHE A 161 11.94 -6.17 -2.55
CA PHE A 161 10.95 -5.43 -1.76
C PHE A 161 9.55 -5.95 -2.11
N GLU A 162 8.88 -6.62 -1.16
CA GLU A 162 7.55 -7.21 -1.30
C GLU A 162 6.45 -6.14 -1.27
N ALA A 163 6.50 -5.22 -2.24
CA ALA A 163 5.54 -4.16 -2.50
C ALA A 163 5.74 -3.60 -3.94
N PRO A 164 4.79 -2.79 -4.47
CA PRO A 164 3.59 -2.22 -3.82
C PRO A 164 2.44 -3.20 -3.63
N GLY A 165 1.57 -2.91 -2.65
CA GLY A 165 0.24 -3.49 -2.56
C GLY A 165 -0.69 -2.80 -3.55
N VAL A 166 -1.34 -3.57 -4.44
CA VAL A 166 -2.18 -3.01 -5.51
C VAL A 166 -3.60 -3.57 -5.53
N ASN A 167 -4.01 -4.22 -4.43
CA ASN A 167 -5.43 -4.55 -4.22
C ASN A 167 -6.26 -3.28 -4.05
N LEU A 168 -7.56 -3.38 -4.24
CA LEU A 168 -8.45 -2.24 -4.14
C LEU A 168 -9.09 -2.17 -2.74
N ALA A 169 -9.37 -0.96 -2.28
CA ALA A 169 -10.13 -0.70 -1.07
C ALA A 169 -11.62 -1.03 -1.30
N ARG A 170 -11.92 -2.33 -1.56
CA ARG A 170 -13.27 -2.83 -1.84
C ARG A 170 -14.22 -2.56 -0.69
N ILE A 171 -13.76 -2.84 0.53
CA ILE A 171 -14.53 -2.58 1.75
C ILE A 171 -13.76 -1.58 2.65
N PRO A 172 -14.45 -0.59 3.23
CA PRO A 172 -13.78 0.44 4.03
C PRO A 172 -13.17 -0.10 5.31
N VAL A 173 -13.64 -1.24 5.81
CA VAL A 173 -13.16 -1.89 7.04
C VAL A 173 -11.99 -2.85 6.84
N LEU A 174 -11.54 -3.07 5.63
CA LEU A 174 -10.39 -3.94 5.34
C LEU A 174 -9.15 -3.50 6.13
N GLY A 175 -8.59 -4.40 6.93
CA GLY A 175 -7.47 -4.10 7.81
C GLY A 175 -6.22 -3.62 7.07
N ARG A 176 -6.00 -4.04 5.83
CA ARG A 176 -4.82 -3.70 5.02
C ARG A 176 -5.03 -2.56 4.01
N ASN A 177 -6.14 -1.81 4.07
CA ASN A 177 -6.34 -0.67 3.15
C ASN A 177 -5.19 0.34 3.17
N PHE A 178 -4.48 0.50 4.30
CA PHE A 178 -3.32 1.40 4.38
C PHE A 178 -2.14 0.97 3.50
N GLU A 179 -2.10 -0.29 3.07
CA GLU A 179 -1.10 -0.82 2.14
C GLU A 179 -1.45 -0.57 0.67
N TYR A 180 -2.70 -0.14 0.38
CA TYR A 180 -3.28 -0.02 -0.96
C TYR A 180 -3.55 1.43 -1.34
N PHE A 181 -3.69 1.71 -2.66
CA PHE A 181 -3.80 3.06 -3.21
C PHE A 181 -5.24 3.58 -3.39
N GLY A 182 -6.21 2.94 -2.76
CA GLY A 182 -7.60 3.41 -2.78
C GLY A 182 -8.58 2.51 -3.53
N GLU A 183 -9.72 3.09 -3.93
CA GLU A 183 -10.83 2.36 -4.53
C GLU A 183 -10.84 2.37 -6.06
N ASP A 184 -9.98 3.16 -6.69
CA ASP A 184 -9.95 3.26 -8.16
C ASP A 184 -8.77 2.49 -8.76
N PRO A 185 -9.01 1.55 -9.71
CA PRO A 185 -7.98 0.72 -10.28
C PRO A 185 -6.96 1.50 -11.13
N PHE A 186 -7.36 2.56 -11.84
CA PHE A 186 -6.45 3.36 -12.64
C PHE A 186 -5.54 4.22 -11.77
N LEU A 187 -6.07 4.85 -10.72
CA LEU A 187 -5.26 5.58 -9.73
C LEU A 187 -4.25 4.63 -9.08
N THR A 188 -4.70 3.46 -8.62
CA THR A 188 -3.86 2.41 -8.01
C THR A 188 -2.73 1.98 -8.96
N GLY A 189 -3.08 1.62 -10.20
CA GLY A 189 -2.10 1.20 -11.19
C GLY A 189 -1.08 2.28 -11.53
N THR A 190 -1.52 3.53 -11.69
CA THR A 190 -0.64 4.67 -12.01
C THR A 190 0.39 4.94 -10.91
N GLN A 191 -0.03 4.95 -9.65
CA GLN A 191 0.87 5.12 -8.50
C GLN A 191 1.84 3.95 -8.37
N ALA A 192 1.33 2.72 -8.51
CA ALA A 192 2.14 1.52 -8.44
C ALA A 192 3.22 1.47 -9.53
N VAL A 193 2.88 1.81 -10.77
CA VAL A 193 3.83 1.86 -11.91
C VAL A 193 4.97 2.83 -11.62
N ALA A 194 4.68 4.03 -11.13
CA ALA A 194 5.70 5.02 -10.79
C ALA A 194 6.66 4.49 -9.71
N GLN A 195 6.11 3.90 -8.64
CA GLN A 195 6.88 3.30 -7.56
C GLN A 195 7.75 2.13 -8.04
N ILE A 196 7.18 1.20 -8.82
CA ILE A 196 7.89 0.04 -9.38
C ILE A 196 9.06 0.47 -10.25
N ARG A 197 8.82 1.41 -11.19
CA ARG A 197 9.87 1.91 -12.09
C ARG A 197 11.03 2.53 -11.31
N ARG A 198 10.74 3.32 -10.28
CA ARG A 198 11.79 3.93 -9.45
C ARG A 198 12.60 2.87 -8.70
N ILE A 199 11.94 1.96 -8.00
CA ILE A 199 12.60 0.91 -7.21
C ILE A 199 13.49 0.03 -8.11
N GLN A 200 12.96 -0.39 -9.25
CA GLN A 200 13.69 -1.25 -10.19
C GLN A 200 14.80 -0.48 -10.93
N GLY A 201 14.58 0.78 -11.27
CA GLY A 201 15.61 1.65 -11.86
C GLY A 201 16.83 1.82 -10.96
N GLU A 202 16.68 1.64 -9.65
CA GLU A 202 17.75 1.64 -8.65
C GLU A 202 18.32 0.23 -8.37
N GLY A 203 17.87 -0.80 -9.10
CA GLY A 203 18.37 -2.16 -9.01
C GLY A 203 17.80 -2.99 -7.86
N VAL A 204 16.67 -2.65 -7.30
CA VAL A 204 15.93 -3.46 -6.31
C VAL A 204 14.74 -4.11 -7.02
N ILE A 205 14.48 -5.39 -6.76
CA ILE A 205 13.31 -6.07 -7.30
C ILE A 205 12.06 -5.57 -6.57
N ALA A 206 11.09 -5.00 -7.30
CA ALA A 206 9.75 -4.73 -6.80
C ALA A 206 8.86 -5.96 -6.99
N MET A 207 7.93 -6.19 -6.03
CA MET A 207 7.02 -7.33 -6.05
C MET A 207 5.59 -6.84 -5.77
N ALA A 208 4.80 -6.65 -6.82
CA ALA A 208 3.40 -6.25 -6.65
C ALA A 208 2.57 -7.38 -6.02
N LYS A 209 1.64 -7.00 -5.10
CA LYS A 209 0.86 -7.95 -4.29
C LYS A 209 -0.53 -7.41 -3.97
N HIS A 210 -1.49 -8.27 -3.59
CA HIS A 210 -1.51 -9.74 -3.52
C HIS A 210 -2.34 -10.28 -4.67
N PHE A 211 -1.76 -11.06 -5.55
CA PHE A 211 -2.35 -11.52 -6.81
C PHE A 211 -3.14 -12.82 -6.63
N ALA A 212 -4.50 -12.77 -6.57
CA ALA A 212 -5.38 -11.63 -6.71
C ALA A 212 -6.59 -11.77 -5.79
N ALA A 213 -7.42 -10.72 -5.75
CA ALA A 213 -8.70 -10.70 -5.02
C ALA A 213 -8.55 -10.88 -3.49
N ASN A 214 -7.52 -10.29 -2.88
CA ASN A 214 -7.32 -10.31 -1.42
C ASN A 214 -7.83 -9.00 -0.79
N GLU A 215 -9.15 -8.74 -0.91
CA GLU A 215 -9.80 -7.52 -0.44
C GLU A 215 -10.57 -7.71 0.87
N GLN A 216 -10.21 -8.70 1.69
CA GLN A 216 -10.62 -8.84 3.09
C GLN A 216 -9.62 -9.68 3.87
N GLU A 217 -9.46 -9.38 5.16
CA GLU A 217 -8.61 -10.14 6.08
C GLU A 217 -9.39 -11.21 6.86
N THR A 218 -10.68 -10.98 7.06
CA THR A 218 -11.57 -11.94 7.74
C THR A 218 -11.57 -13.28 7.03
N ASN A 219 -11.12 -14.32 7.72
CA ASN A 219 -11.00 -15.72 7.24
C ASN A 219 -10.07 -15.91 6.01
N ARG A 220 -9.15 -15.00 5.71
CA ARG A 220 -8.35 -14.97 4.47
C ARG A 220 -7.66 -16.29 4.11
N PHE A 221 -7.27 -17.11 5.10
CA PHE A 221 -6.62 -18.42 4.88
C PHE A 221 -7.60 -19.51 4.42
N ASN A 222 -8.91 -19.33 4.66
CA ASN A 222 -9.98 -20.26 4.32
C ASN A 222 -11.10 -19.55 3.52
N LEU A 223 -10.74 -18.51 2.79
CA LEU A 223 -11.66 -17.71 1.99
C LEU A 223 -11.79 -18.30 0.59
N SER A 224 -13.02 -18.48 0.11
CA SER A 224 -13.32 -18.87 -1.27
C SER A 224 -14.13 -17.75 -1.93
N GLN A 225 -13.56 -17.12 -2.92
CA GLN A 225 -14.18 -15.99 -3.61
C GLN A 225 -14.65 -16.37 -5.00
N THR A 226 -15.87 -15.95 -5.30
CA THR A 226 -16.47 -16.07 -6.64
C THR A 226 -16.62 -14.67 -7.22
N VAL A 227 -15.93 -14.42 -8.32
CA VAL A 227 -15.92 -13.11 -9.00
C VAL A 227 -16.07 -13.34 -10.50
N ASP A 228 -16.95 -12.60 -11.11
CA ASP A 228 -17.11 -12.58 -12.56
C ASP A 228 -15.81 -12.18 -13.26
N GLU A 229 -15.46 -12.83 -14.37
CA GLU A 229 -14.18 -12.58 -15.06
C GLU A 229 -14.06 -11.15 -15.57
N ALA A 230 -15.14 -10.57 -16.09
CA ALA A 230 -15.13 -9.19 -16.55
C ALA A 230 -14.92 -8.21 -15.39
N VAL A 231 -15.50 -8.51 -14.22
CA VAL A 231 -15.25 -7.73 -13.00
C VAL A 231 -13.79 -7.85 -12.55
N LEU A 232 -13.23 -9.07 -12.57
CA LEU A 232 -11.83 -9.28 -12.29
C LEU A 232 -10.92 -8.46 -13.21
N ARG A 233 -11.11 -8.59 -14.53
CA ARG A 233 -10.26 -7.96 -15.55
C ARG A 233 -10.38 -6.43 -15.56
N GLU A 234 -11.59 -5.90 -15.42
CA GLU A 234 -11.85 -4.46 -15.48
C GLU A 234 -11.55 -3.71 -14.17
N LEU A 235 -11.47 -4.41 -13.01
CA LEU A 235 -11.23 -3.80 -11.71
C LEU A 235 -10.03 -4.40 -10.99
N TYR A 236 -10.18 -5.62 -10.46
CA TYR A 236 -9.24 -6.18 -9.47
C TYR A 236 -7.90 -6.62 -10.06
N LEU A 237 -7.86 -6.99 -11.33
CA LEU A 237 -6.64 -7.36 -12.05
C LEU A 237 -6.01 -6.18 -12.79
N LEU A 238 -6.75 -5.11 -13.04
CA LEU A 238 -6.28 -3.96 -13.84
C LEU A 238 -5.00 -3.32 -13.27
N PRO A 239 -4.85 -3.06 -11.95
CA PRO A 239 -3.61 -2.51 -11.42
C PRO A 239 -2.41 -3.46 -11.61
N PHE A 240 -2.63 -4.77 -11.58
CA PHE A 240 -1.59 -5.75 -11.87
C PHE A 240 -1.21 -5.78 -13.35
N GLU A 241 -2.19 -5.67 -14.24
CA GLU A 241 -1.93 -5.56 -15.68
C GLU A 241 -1.06 -4.34 -16.00
N MET A 242 -1.38 -3.18 -15.42
CA MET A 242 -0.57 -1.98 -15.53
C MET A 242 0.84 -2.18 -14.92
N ALA A 243 0.95 -2.84 -13.76
CA ALA A 243 2.24 -3.15 -13.16
C ALA A 243 3.10 -4.05 -14.06
N VAL A 244 2.49 -4.99 -14.79
CA VAL A 244 3.18 -5.88 -15.74
C VAL A 244 3.56 -5.14 -17.01
N LYS A 245 2.60 -4.50 -17.68
CA LYS A 245 2.77 -3.91 -19.02
C LYS A 245 3.52 -2.57 -18.97
N ASP A 246 3.16 -1.71 -18.02
CA ASP A 246 3.75 -0.37 -17.92
C ASP A 246 4.90 -0.32 -16.92
N GLY A 247 4.79 -1.05 -15.81
CA GLY A 247 5.81 -1.08 -14.75
C GLY A 247 6.95 -2.06 -15.01
N GLU A 248 6.79 -3.02 -15.92
CA GLU A 248 7.70 -4.14 -16.15
C GLU A 248 8.13 -4.80 -14.82
N VAL A 249 7.14 -5.02 -13.93
CA VAL A 249 7.39 -5.53 -12.59
C VAL A 249 8.14 -6.87 -12.62
N ALA A 250 9.18 -6.98 -11.83
CA ALA A 250 10.05 -8.15 -11.81
C ALA A 250 9.45 -9.35 -11.08
N SER A 251 8.54 -9.11 -10.15
CA SER A 251 7.90 -10.17 -9.37
C SER A 251 6.47 -9.82 -9.00
N LEU A 252 5.65 -10.86 -8.79
CA LEU A 252 4.33 -10.79 -8.18
C LEU A 252 4.25 -11.76 -7.00
N MET A 253 3.41 -11.44 -6.01
CA MET A 253 3.10 -12.33 -4.90
C MET A 253 1.67 -12.84 -5.04
N CYS A 254 1.47 -14.17 -5.15
CA CYS A 254 0.14 -14.76 -5.15
C CYS A 254 -0.49 -14.78 -3.76
N SER A 255 -1.81 -14.66 -3.69
CA SER A 255 -2.58 -14.46 -2.46
C SER A 255 -3.01 -15.75 -1.76
N TYR A 256 -3.61 -15.61 -0.56
CA TYR A 256 -4.02 -16.74 0.29
C TYR A 256 -5.31 -17.42 -0.15
N ASN A 257 -6.25 -16.66 -0.70
CA ASN A 257 -7.63 -17.06 -0.96
C ASN A 257 -7.77 -18.00 -2.15
N ASP A 258 -8.88 -18.74 -2.17
CA ASP A 258 -9.34 -19.38 -3.40
C ASP A 258 -10.03 -18.33 -4.28
N LEU A 259 -9.77 -18.36 -5.57
CA LEU A 259 -10.41 -17.55 -6.59
C LEU A 259 -11.10 -18.45 -7.61
N ASN A 260 -12.44 -18.34 -7.71
CA ASN A 260 -13.25 -19.14 -8.62
C ASN A 260 -12.99 -20.65 -8.50
N GLY A 261 -12.84 -21.14 -7.26
CA GLY A 261 -12.72 -22.55 -6.93
C GLY A 261 -11.29 -23.09 -6.85
N LEU A 262 -10.26 -22.29 -7.18
CA LEU A 262 -8.85 -22.69 -7.08
C LEU A 262 -8.08 -21.72 -6.20
N GLN A 263 -7.16 -22.24 -5.38
CA GLN A 263 -6.27 -21.42 -4.58
C GLN A 263 -5.37 -20.56 -5.48
N ALA A 264 -5.23 -19.27 -5.18
CA ALA A 264 -4.60 -18.30 -6.07
C ALA A 264 -3.17 -18.70 -6.50
N CYS A 265 -2.35 -19.26 -5.59
CA CYS A 265 -1.00 -19.75 -5.92
C CYS A 265 -0.97 -21.07 -6.72
N GLU A 266 -2.13 -21.67 -6.99
CA GLU A 266 -2.31 -22.95 -7.72
C GLU A 266 -3.27 -22.83 -8.89
N ASN A 267 -3.64 -21.61 -9.26
CA ASN A 267 -4.62 -21.32 -10.29
C ASN A 267 -3.95 -21.09 -11.66
N PRO A 268 -3.98 -22.07 -12.60
CA PRO A 268 -3.32 -21.94 -13.88
C PRO A 268 -3.96 -20.87 -14.77
N TRP A 269 -5.28 -20.64 -14.63
CA TRP A 269 -5.93 -19.53 -15.33
C TRP A 269 -5.31 -18.19 -14.91
N LEU A 270 -5.14 -17.97 -13.60
CA LEU A 270 -4.58 -16.72 -13.07
C LEU A 270 -3.08 -16.56 -13.39
N LEU A 271 -2.26 -17.59 -13.06
CA LEU A 271 -0.79 -17.49 -13.08
C LEU A 271 -0.19 -17.74 -14.46
N THR A 272 -0.89 -18.47 -15.34
CA THR A 272 -0.38 -18.80 -16.67
C THR A 272 -1.18 -18.14 -17.78
N GLU A 273 -2.49 -18.34 -17.85
CA GLU A 273 -3.29 -17.81 -18.96
C GLU A 273 -3.34 -16.29 -18.93
N VAL A 274 -3.85 -15.70 -17.84
CA VAL A 274 -3.95 -14.26 -17.71
C VAL A 274 -2.57 -13.61 -17.61
N LEU A 275 -1.79 -14.02 -16.61
CA LEU A 275 -0.53 -13.34 -16.30
C LEU A 275 0.52 -13.46 -17.39
N ARG A 276 0.75 -14.68 -17.90
CA ARG A 276 1.86 -14.93 -18.83
C ARG A 276 1.46 -14.90 -20.28
N ASN A 277 0.32 -15.51 -20.62
CA ASN A 277 -0.11 -15.59 -22.01
C ASN A 277 -0.72 -14.28 -22.48
N ASP A 278 -1.67 -13.70 -21.73
CA ASP A 278 -2.37 -12.48 -22.14
C ASP A 278 -1.53 -11.21 -21.90
N TRP A 279 -0.91 -11.08 -20.72
CA TRP A 279 -0.13 -9.89 -20.37
C TRP A 279 1.36 -9.97 -20.73
N GLY A 280 1.88 -11.17 -21.04
CA GLY A 280 3.28 -11.37 -21.40
C GLY A 280 4.27 -11.20 -20.25
N PHE A 281 3.88 -11.46 -19.00
CA PHE A 281 4.73 -11.34 -17.83
C PHE A 281 6.03 -12.15 -17.95
N LYS A 282 7.17 -11.48 -17.80
CA LYS A 282 8.52 -12.03 -17.88
C LYS A 282 9.17 -12.25 -16.51
N GLY A 283 8.52 -11.85 -15.44
CA GLY A 283 8.99 -11.99 -14.08
C GLY A 283 8.71 -13.35 -13.46
N TYR A 284 8.91 -13.43 -12.15
CA TYR A 284 8.61 -14.63 -11.35
C TYR A 284 7.46 -14.38 -10.37
N VAL A 285 6.74 -15.44 -10.02
CA VAL A 285 5.69 -15.42 -8.99
C VAL A 285 6.24 -16.04 -7.72
N GLN A 286 6.18 -15.30 -6.62
CA GLN A 286 6.45 -15.76 -5.26
C GLN A 286 5.14 -16.04 -4.53
N SER A 287 5.10 -17.03 -3.66
CA SER A 287 3.95 -17.25 -2.78
C SER A 287 3.93 -16.25 -1.64
N ASP A 288 2.74 -15.85 -1.19
CA ASP A 288 2.61 -15.33 0.17
C ASP A 288 2.97 -16.41 1.19
N PHE A 289 3.29 -16.01 2.42
CA PHE A 289 3.77 -16.91 3.47
C PHE A 289 2.73 -17.97 3.80
N PHE A 290 3.09 -19.26 3.63
CA PHE A 290 2.19 -20.39 3.90
C PHE A 290 0.97 -20.52 2.97
N ALA A 291 0.90 -19.76 1.88
CA ALA A 291 -0.23 -19.76 0.96
C ALA A 291 -0.34 -21.06 0.14
N VAL A 292 0.78 -21.71 -0.14
CA VAL A 292 0.84 -22.91 -1.02
C VAL A 292 0.27 -24.15 -0.34
N LYS A 293 -0.61 -24.87 -1.04
CA LYS A 293 -1.28 -26.08 -0.51
C LYS A 293 -0.79 -27.38 -1.17
N SER A 294 -0.17 -27.33 -2.34
CA SER A 294 0.29 -28.50 -3.13
C SER A 294 1.74 -28.40 -3.54
N THR A 295 2.33 -29.53 -3.99
CA THR A 295 3.69 -29.59 -4.52
C THR A 295 3.70 -29.37 -6.02
N ALA A 296 3.12 -30.29 -6.80
CA ALA A 296 3.18 -30.25 -8.25
C ALA A 296 2.18 -29.26 -8.87
N ALA A 297 0.95 -29.18 -8.36
CA ALA A 297 -0.08 -28.33 -8.94
C ALA A 297 0.31 -26.85 -8.87
N SER A 298 0.89 -26.38 -7.76
CA SER A 298 1.35 -24.98 -7.61
C SER A 298 2.44 -24.62 -8.62
N MET A 299 3.46 -25.47 -8.80
CA MET A 299 4.55 -25.23 -9.75
C MET A 299 4.04 -25.25 -11.20
N LYS A 300 3.20 -26.22 -11.55
CA LYS A 300 2.60 -26.31 -12.90
C LYS A 300 1.64 -25.19 -13.21
N ALA A 301 1.00 -24.62 -12.20
CA ALA A 301 0.16 -23.43 -12.37
C ALA A 301 0.98 -22.17 -12.72
N GLY A 302 2.29 -22.16 -12.44
CA GLY A 302 3.17 -21.02 -12.75
C GLY A 302 3.79 -20.32 -11.55
N LEU A 303 3.70 -20.91 -10.34
CA LEU A 303 4.44 -20.48 -9.16
C LEU A 303 5.94 -20.80 -9.34
N ASP A 304 6.81 -19.85 -9.01
CA ASP A 304 8.26 -19.95 -9.22
C ASP A 304 9.08 -19.99 -7.92
N HIS A 305 8.52 -19.49 -6.80
CA HIS A 305 9.24 -19.36 -5.54
C HIS A 305 8.31 -19.52 -4.35
N LEU A 306 8.61 -20.46 -3.43
CA LEU A 306 7.82 -20.71 -2.25
C LEU A 306 8.46 -20.08 -1.00
N MET A 307 7.67 -19.30 -0.25
CA MET A 307 8.08 -18.63 0.99
C MET A 307 7.23 -19.06 2.19
N PRO A 308 7.74 -18.95 3.43
CA PRO A 308 9.11 -18.56 3.81
C PRO A 308 10.08 -19.74 3.95
N MET A 309 9.59 -20.97 3.88
CA MET A 309 10.37 -22.20 4.15
C MET A 309 9.85 -23.37 3.30
N PRO A 310 10.63 -24.45 3.15
CA PRO A 310 10.33 -25.55 2.21
C PRO A 310 9.20 -26.47 2.69
N LEU A 311 7.98 -25.97 2.85
CA LEU A 311 6.82 -26.76 3.32
C LEU A 311 6.30 -27.73 2.28
N GLN A 312 5.63 -27.22 1.26
CA GLN A 312 5.08 -28.05 0.18
C GLN A 312 6.14 -28.40 -0.87
N TRP A 313 7.21 -27.62 -0.96
CA TRP A 313 8.35 -27.86 -1.83
C TRP A 313 9.57 -28.35 -1.03
N ALA A 314 9.33 -29.12 0.06
CA ALA A 314 10.40 -29.80 0.77
C ALA A 314 11.14 -30.77 -0.17
N PRO A 315 12.47 -30.95 0.01
CA PRO A 315 13.27 -31.77 -0.89
C PRO A 315 12.73 -33.20 -1.13
N ASP A 316 12.20 -33.85 -0.09
CA ASP A 316 11.56 -35.17 -0.17
C ASP A 316 10.28 -35.15 -1.01
N LYS A 317 9.46 -34.12 -0.88
CA LYS A 317 8.24 -33.97 -1.67
C LYS A 317 8.53 -33.68 -3.14
N LEU A 318 9.50 -32.80 -3.41
CA LEU A 318 9.92 -32.50 -4.79
C LEU A 318 10.53 -33.75 -5.45
N ALA A 319 11.38 -34.49 -4.73
CA ALA A 319 11.96 -35.73 -5.24
C ALA A 319 10.86 -36.78 -5.54
N ALA A 320 9.89 -36.96 -4.65
CA ALA A 320 8.75 -37.86 -4.87
C ALA A 320 7.89 -37.44 -6.06
N ALA A 321 7.68 -36.13 -6.28
CA ALA A 321 6.93 -35.62 -7.42
C ALA A 321 7.67 -35.85 -8.75
N LEU A 322 9.00 -35.74 -8.77
CA LEU A 322 9.82 -36.08 -9.94
C LEU A 322 9.79 -37.58 -10.23
N GLU A 323 9.96 -38.43 -9.21
CA GLU A 323 9.92 -39.91 -9.34
C GLU A 323 8.55 -40.38 -9.88
N ALA A 324 7.48 -39.77 -9.39
CA ALA A 324 6.11 -40.05 -9.85
C ALA A 324 5.78 -39.49 -11.26
N GLY A 325 6.66 -38.69 -11.85
CA GLY A 325 6.40 -37.97 -13.12
C GLY A 325 5.35 -36.87 -13.00
N ALA A 326 4.99 -36.47 -11.80
CA ALA A 326 4.10 -35.33 -11.56
C ALA A 326 4.78 -33.97 -11.81
N LEU A 327 6.11 -33.92 -11.66
CA LEU A 327 7.01 -32.84 -12.08
C LEU A 327 8.12 -33.39 -12.96
N THR A 328 8.72 -32.52 -13.75
CA THR A 328 9.96 -32.77 -14.48
C THR A 328 11.05 -31.82 -14.00
N GLU A 329 12.32 -32.13 -14.25
CA GLU A 329 13.39 -31.20 -13.92
C GLU A 329 13.26 -29.88 -14.69
N ALA A 330 12.67 -29.90 -15.90
CA ALA A 330 12.39 -28.71 -16.68
C ALA A 330 11.38 -27.76 -15.99
N ASP A 331 10.44 -28.29 -15.21
CA ASP A 331 9.50 -27.45 -14.43
C ASP A 331 10.26 -26.65 -13.34
N LEU A 332 11.24 -27.31 -12.68
CA LEU A 332 12.11 -26.66 -11.70
C LEU A 332 13.01 -25.61 -12.35
N ASP A 333 13.60 -25.98 -13.48
CA ASP A 333 14.51 -25.11 -14.24
C ASP A 333 13.80 -23.84 -14.69
N GLN A 334 12.61 -23.99 -15.23
CA GLN A 334 11.81 -22.85 -15.70
C GLN A 334 11.52 -21.85 -14.57
N ALA A 335 11.12 -22.34 -13.38
CA ALA A 335 10.87 -21.51 -12.21
C ALA A 335 12.13 -20.71 -11.79
N LEU A 336 13.28 -21.40 -11.73
CA LEU A 336 14.56 -20.79 -11.40
C LEU A 336 15.05 -19.80 -12.45
N VAL A 337 14.94 -20.14 -13.74
CA VAL A 337 15.34 -19.25 -14.85
C VAL A 337 14.55 -17.94 -14.78
N ARG A 338 13.24 -17.98 -14.56
CA ARG A 338 12.42 -16.76 -14.42
C ARG A 338 12.94 -15.86 -13.31
N ARG A 339 13.22 -16.41 -12.13
CA ARG A 339 13.71 -15.62 -11.00
C ARG A 339 15.12 -15.07 -11.22
N TYR A 340 16.06 -15.90 -11.68
CA TYR A 340 17.43 -15.47 -11.93
C TYR A 340 17.53 -14.46 -13.07
N THR A 341 16.68 -14.57 -14.09
CA THR A 341 16.59 -13.57 -15.15
C THR A 341 16.32 -12.18 -14.58
N GLN A 342 15.41 -12.06 -13.59
CA GLN A 342 15.13 -10.77 -12.98
C GLN A 342 16.27 -10.29 -12.07
N GLN A 343 16.95 -11.20 -11.37
CA GLN A 343 18.13 -10.85 -10.56
C GLN A 343 19.25 -10.31 -11.45
N PHE A 344 19.52 -10.94 -12.58
CA PHE A 344 20.52 -10.48 -13.55
C PHE A 344 20.11 -9.20 -14.27
N ARG A 345 18.85 -9.07 -14.66
CA ARG A 345 18.32 -7.85 -15.30
C ARG A 345 18.51 -6.62 -14.44
N LEU A 346 18.33 -6.74 -13.13
CA LEU A 346 18.41 -5.64 -12.17
C LEU A 346 19.77 -5.54 -11.45
N GLY A 347 20.76 -6.36 -11.82
CA GLY A 347 22.11 -6.34 -11.26
C GLY A 347 22.17 -6.71 -9.79
N VAL A 348 21.17 -7.45 -9.30
CA VAL A 348 21.08 -7.89 -7.90
C VAL A 348 22.22 -8.85 -7.53
N ASP A 349 22.62 -9.69 -8.46
CA ASP A 349 23.71 -10.65 -8.33
C ASP A 349 25.08 -10.01 -8.06
N GLN A 350 25.24 -8.73 -8.37
CA GLN A 350 26.51 -7.99 -8.23
C GLN A 350 26.61 -7.23 -6.92
N ARG A 351 25.54 -7.19 -6.12
CA ARG A 351 25.54 -6.42 -4.89
C ARG A 351 26.00 -7.26 -3.71
N PRO A 352 27.04 -6.80 -3.00
CA PRO A 352 27.52 -7.49 -1.80
C PRO A 352 26.48 -7.36 -0.67
N VAL A 353 26.36 -8.40 0.15
CA VAL A 353 25.54 -8.39 1.36
C VAL A 353 26.32 -7.68 2.48
N VAL A 354 26.36 -6.34 2.40
CA VAL A 354 27.03 -5.46 3.36
C VAL A 354 26.12 -4.30 3.73
N GLN A 355 25.83 -4.16 5.02
CA GLN A 355 25.00 -3.07 5.51
C GLN A 355 25.80 -1.76 5.64
N ARG A 356 25.10 -0.65 5.44
CA ARG A 356 25.60 0.72 5.55
C ARG A 356 24.62 1.59 6.35
N PRO A 357 25.07 2.70 6.96
CA PRO A 357 24.17 3.64 7.64
C PRO A 357 23.11 4.20 6.70
N LEU A 358 21.91 4.43 7.23
CA LEU A 358 20.81 5.09 6.54
C LEU A 358 20.92 6.61 6.60
N ASP A 359 20.36 7.29 5.62
CA ASP A 359 20.11 8.73 5.66
C ASP A 359 18.78 9.01 6.38
N VAL A 360 18.80 8.91 7.71
CA VAL A 360 17.61 9.05 8.57
C VAL A 360 16.97 10.43 8.43
N GLU A 361 17.78 11.49 8.30
CA GLU A 361 17.26 12.86 8.15
C GLU A 361 16.65 13.09 6.77
N GLY A 362 17.30 12.61 5.71
CA GLY A 362 16.77 12.70 4.34
C GLY A 362 15.48 11.92 4.19
N GLY A 363 15.42 10.69 4.71
CA GLY A 363 14.20 9.87 4.73
C GLY A 363 13.05 10.57 5.45
N GLY A 364 13.32 11.14 6.64
CA GLY A 364 12.33 11.89 7.41
C GLY A 364 11.79 13.14 6.68
N LYS A 365 12.66 13.90 6.02
CA LYS A 365 12.23 15.06 5.20
C LYS A 365 11.29 14.65 4.05
N VAL A 366 11.60 13.54 3.40
CA VAL A 366 10.73 13.01 2.34
C VAL A 366 9.40 12.53 2.91
N ALA A 367 9.41 11.77 4.01
CA ALA A 367 8.21 11.31 4.69
C ALA A 367 7.27 12.48 5.06
N ARG A 368 7.83 13.55 5.67
CA ARG A 368 7.09 14.77 6.00
C ARG A 368 6.46 15.45 4.79
N ALA A 369 7.23 15.61 3.71
CA ALA A 369 6.75 16.24 2.49
C ALA A 369 5.64 15.44 1.81
N LEU A 370 5.78 14.11 1.75
CA LEU A 370 4.80 13.20 1.14
C LEU A 370 3.50 13.15 1.96
N GLY A 371 3.60 13.01 3.30
CA GLY A 371 2.44 12.99 4.17
C GLY A 371 1.66 14.31 4.13
N ALA A 372 2.34 15.44 4.12
CA ALA A 372 1.70 16.74 3.99
C ALA A 372 1.02 16.94 2.61
N ALA A 373 1.64 16.42 1.52
CA ALA A 373 1.06 16.49 0.18
C ALA A 373 -0.17 15.59 0.00
N GLY A 374 -0.23 14.45 0.72
CA GLY A 374 -1.35 13.50 0.69
C GLY A 374 -2.49 13.85 1.65
N ALA A 375 -2.29 14.82 2.55
CA ALA A 375 -3.34 15.24 3.47
C ALA A 375 -4.50 15.94 2.73
N VAL A 376 -5.75 15.57 3.08
CA VAL A 376 -6.96 16.04 2.43
C VAL A 376 -7.77 16.94 3.35
N LEU A 377 -7.93 18.20 2.99
CA LEU A 377 -8.86 19.10 3.68
C LEU A 377 -10.28 18.79 3.19
N LEU A 378 -11.02 18.03 3.98
CA LEU A 378 -12.37 17.57 3.63
C LEU A 378 -13.42 18.67 3.82
N GLN A 379 -13.29 19.45 4.90
CA GLN A 379 -14.20 20.55 5.22
C GLN A 379 -13.43 21.68 5.92
N ASN A 380 -13.75 22.94 5.60
CA ASN A 380 -13.21 24.10 6.31
C ASN A 380 -14.23 25.22 6.41
N ASN A 381 -14.55 25.61 7.62
CA ASN A 381 -15.48 26.70 7.95
C ASN A 381 -14.74 27.98 8.34
N GLY A 382 -13.48 28.14 7.95
CA GLY A 382 -12.63 29.27 8.28
C GLY A 382 -11.80 29.09 9.55
N ALA A 383 -11.86 27.91 10.21
CA ALA A 383 -11.00 27.58 11.35
C ALA A 383 -9.53 27.36 10.92
N LEU A 384 -9.28 27.00 9.68
CA LEU A 384 -7.96 26.75 9.13
C LEU A 384 -7.61 27.71 7.98
N PRO A 385 -6.34 28.10 7.83
CA PRO A 385 -5.21 27.78 8.71
C PRO A 385 -5.26 28.56 10.02
N LEU A 386 -4.74 27.96 11.09
CA LEU A 386 -4.62 28.64 12.38
C LEU A 386 -3.65 29.84 12.26
N PRO A 387 -3.96 30.99 12.87
CA PRO A 387 -3.05 32.11 12.87
C PRO A 387 -1.86 31.84 13.80
N GLU A 388 -0.67 32.37 13.46
CA GLU A 388 0.53 32.25 14.30
C GLU A 388 0.35 32.91 15.70
N SER A 389 -0.69 33.73 15.90
CA SER A 389 -1.01 34.37 17.17
C SER A 389 -1.69 33.45 18.20
N VAL A 390 -2.03 32.21 17.86
CA VAL A 390 -2.59 31.20 18.79
C VAL A 390 -1.65 30.96 19.94
N LYS A 391 -2.11 31.15 21.19
CA LYS A 391 -1.33 30.95 22.42
C LYS A 391 -1.82 29.79 23.28
N SER A 392 -3.07 29.41 23.13
CA SER A 392 -3.68 28.31 23.88
C SER A 392 -4.32 27.32 22.91
N LEU A 393 -3.80 26.11 22.90
CA LEU A 393 -4.30 25.02 22.07
C LEU A 393 -4.73 23.85 22.96
N VAL A 394 -5.93 23.35 22.77
CA VAL A 394 -6.40 22.11 23.39
C VAL A 394 -6.27 20.98 22.37
N LEU A 395 -5.59 19.92 22.75
CA LEU A 395 -5.39 18.71 21.95
C LEU A 395 -6.12 17.54 22.62
N LEU A 396 -7.06 16.93 21.91
CA LEU A 396 -7.91 15.85 22.39
C LEU A 396 -7.72 14.58 21.58
N GLY A 397 -7.88 13.43 22.21
CA GLY A 397 -7.95 12.15 21.57
C GLY A 397 -6.69 11.28 21.71
N LYS A 398 -6.86 9.98 21.67
CA LYS A 398 -5.77 8.98 21.80
C LYS A 398 -4.74 9.10 20.69
N ALA A 399 -5.14 9.51 19.49
CA ALA A 399 -4.24 9.67 18.34
C ALA A 399 -3.29 10.88 18.48
N SER A 400 -3.29 11.59 19.62
CA SER A 400 -2.44 12.77 19.90
C SER A 400 -1.02 12.44 20.31
N GLN A 401 -0.74 11.20 20.69
CA GLN A 401 0.59 10.74 21.14
C GLN A 401 1.01 9.43 20.50
N VAL A 402 2.30 9.13 20.61
CA VAL A 402 2.83 7.80 20.29
C VAL A 402 2.51 6.83 21.44
N TYR A 403 2.36 5.56 21.12
CA TYR A 403 2.10 4.48 22.08
C TYR A 403 2.80 3.19 21.69
N ALA A 404 2.79 2.22 22.58
CA ALA A 404 3.31 0.90 22.29
C ALA A 404 2.37 0.14 21.35
N GLN A 405 2.94 -0.54 20.39
CA GLN A 405 2.24 -1.39 19.44
C GLN A 405 2.91 -2.77 19.38
N GLN A 406 2.13 -3.83 19.34
CA GLN A 406 2.64 -5.18 19.17
C GLN A 406 2.86 -5.48 17.69
N ALA A 407 4.01 -6.05 17.37
CA ALA A 407 4.27 -6.57 16.03
C ALA A 407 3.64 -7.95 15.82
N VAL A 408 3.31 -8.30 14.57
CA VAL A 408 2.69 -9.58 14.21
C VAL A 408 3.47 -10.80 14.70
N ALA A 409 4.79 -10.72 14.70
CA ALA A 409 5.64 -11.82 15.19
C ALA A 409 5.83 -11.84 16.71
N GLY A 410 5.09 -11.01 17.42
CA GLY A 410 5.25 -10.84 18.86
C GLY A 410 6.27 -9.76 19.23
N GLY A 411 6.23 -9.34 20.48
CA GLY A 411 7.05 -8.23 20.98
C GLY A 411 6.34 -6.90 20.93
N VAL A 412 7.02 -5.85 21.36
CA VAL A 412 6.44 -4.52 21.53
C VAL A 412 7.26 -3.46 20.79
N VAL A 413 6.65 -2.74 19.87
CA VAL A 413 7.22 -1.57 19.21
C VAL A 413 6.80 -0.33 19.98
N VAL A 414 7.77 0.45 20.42
CA VAL A 414 7.55 1.68 21.17
C VAL A 414 7.83 2.87 20.28
N GLY A 415 6.98 3.90 20.37
CA GLY A 415 7.18 5.15 19.65
C GLY A 415 6.59 5.18 18.23
N LYS A 416 5.79 4.18 17.83
CA LYS A 416 5.02 4.26 16.59
C LYS A 416 3.85 5.24 16.76
N PRO A 417 3.54 6.02 15.72
CA PRO A 417 2.35 6.86 15.74
C PRO A 417 1.09 5.97 15.70
N MET A 418 0.05 6.39 16.36
CA MET A 418 -1.27 5.75 16.21
C MET A 418 -1.73 5.92 14.76
N GLY A 419 -2.26 4.86 14.16
CA GLY A 419 -2.61 4.87 12.74
C GLY A 419 -1.42 4.68 11.80
N ALA A 420 -0.37 3.96 12.22
CA ALA A 420 0.73 3.57 11.33
C ALA A 420 0.48 2.25 10.60
N GLY A 421 -0.63 1.57 10.90
CA GLY A 421 -0.91 0.21 10.47
C GLY A 421 -0.08 -0.83 11.20
N GLY A 422 -0.54 -2.07 11.18
CA GLY A 422 0.11 -3.20 11.83
C GLY A 422 0.20 -4.41 10.91
N GLY A 423 1.04 -5.36 11.29
CA GLY A 423 1.19 -6.59 10.53
C GLY A 423 2.57 -6.77 9.94
N SER A 424 2.66 -7.60 8.89
CA SER A 424 3.93 -7.90 8.24
C SER A 424 4.58 -6.69 7.55
N SER A 425 3.81 -5.63 7.29
CA SER A 425 4.28 -4.36 6.72
C SER A 425 4.81 -3.36 7.75
N ASP A 426 4.86 -3.75 9.02
CA ASP A 426 5.38 -2.89 10.09
C ASP A 426 6.79 -2.37 9.81
N VAL A 427 7.00 -1.10 10.10
CA VAL A 427 8.31 -0.43 10.03
C VAL A 427 8.71 0.04 11.42
N VAL A 428 9.94 -0.21 11.82
CA VAL A 428 10.52 0.30 13.05
C VAL A 428 11.28 1.59 12.75
N PRO A 429 10.74 2.78 13.09
CA PRO A 429 11.40 4.04 12.80
C PRO A 429 12.55 4.33 13.78
N HIS A 430 13.48 5.17 13.34
CA HIS A 430 14.52 5.69 14.23
C HIS A 430 13.97 6.66 15.27
N TYR A 431 12.92 7.38 14.90
CA TYR A 431 12.21 8.35 15.74
C TYR A 431 10.76 8.48 15.26
N THR A 432 9.92 9.04 16.11
CA THR A 432 8.54 9.41 15.77
C THR A 432 8.23 10.75 16.40
N VAL A 433 7.65 11.65 15.62
CA VAL A 433 7.14 12.93 16.11
C VAL A 433 5.63 12.80 16.33
N SER A 434 5.18 12.85 17.58
CA SER A 434 3.75 12.84 17.90
C SER A 434 3.07 14.16 17.54
N PRO A 435 1.75 14.18 17.32
CA PRO A 435 1.00 15.42 17.16
C PRO A 435 1.24 16.42 18.29
N LEU A 436 1.31 15.97 19.54
CA LEU A 436 1.68 16.82 20.67
C LEU A 436 3.03 17.50 20.45
N ALA A 437 4.06 16.72 20.20
CA ALA A 437 5.43 17.23 20.00
C ALA A 437 5.53 18.19 18.80
N GLY A 438 4.84 17.87 17.69
CA GLY A 438 4.80 18.73 16.51
C GLY A 438 4.14 20.08 16.76
N LEU A 439 3.02 20.10 17.49
CA LEU A 439 2.32 21.32 17.83
C LEU A 439 3.08 22.17 18.87
N GLU A 440 3.67 21.54 19.89
CA GLU A 440 4.54 22.24 20.85
C GLU A 440 5.73 22.89 20.15
N GLY A 441 6.40 22.15 19.25
CA GLY A 441 7.52 22.69 18.46
C GLY A 441 7.11 23.85 17.54
N ALA A 442 5.92 23.82 16.95
CA ALA A 442 5.42 24.92 16.14
C ALA A 442 5.15 26.17 16.99
N LEU A 443 4.48 26.03 18.15
CA LEU A 443 4.20 27.14 19.06
C LEU A 443 5.48 27.75 19.67
N GLU A 444 6.47 26.92 19.98
CA GLU A 444 7.80 27.37 20.41
C GLU A 444 8.48 28.20 19.32
N GLY A 445 8.41 27.74 18.07
CA GLY A 445 8.95 28.43 16.91
C GLY A 445 8.38 29.84 16.69
N PHE A 446 7.16 30.12 17.10
CA PHE A 446 6.54 31.45 17.06
C PHE A 446 7.06 32.40 18.16
N GLY A 447 7.71 31.89 19.20
CA GLY A 447 8.41 32.69 20.20
C GLY A 447 7.52 33.48 21.17
N HIS A 448 6.22 33.25 21.23
CA HIS A 448 5.28 33.99 22.11
C HIS A 448 4.80 33.21 23.34
N GLY A 449 5.37 32.02 23.62
CA GLY A 449 5.07 31.23 24.81
C GLY A 449 3.72 30.51 24.75
N GLY A 450 3.27 30.12 23.56
CA GLY A 450 2.06 29.31 23.37
C GLY A 450 2.16 27.95 24.06
N ARG A 451 1.01 27.35 24.42
CA ARG A 451 0.93 26.08 25.16
C ARG A 451 -0.12 25.15 24.56
N VAL A 452 0.16 23.85 24.63
CA VAL A 452 -0.78 22.76 24.31
C VAL A 452 -1.25 22.13 25.60
N SER A 453 -2.57 22.03 25.78
CA SER A 453 -3.20 21.26 26.84
C SER A 453 -3.74 19.95 26.29
N LEU A 454 -3.12 18.85 26.69
CA LEU A 454 -3.43 17.50 26.17
C LEU A 454 -4.48 16.80 27.04
N PHE A 455 -5.48 16.18 26.39
CA PHE A 455 -6.45 15.28 26.99
C PHE A 455 -6.52 13.98 26.19
N LEU A 456 -5.98 12.89 26.74
CA LEU A 456 -5.96 11.56 26.11
C LEU A 456 -7.29 10.82 26.31
N ILE A 457 -8.35 11.37 25.80
CA ILE A 457 -9.69 10.80 25.83
C ILE A 457 -10.19 10.65 24.38
N ASP A 458 -10.95 9.61 24.13
CA ASP A 458 -11.57 9.36 22.83
C ASP A 458 -13.01 8.86 22.97
N ASP A 459 -13.58 8.91 24.17
CA ASP A 459 -14.95 8.51 24.43
C ASP A 459 -15.64 9.43 25.47
N ALA A 460 -16.96 9.36 25.51
CA ALA A 460 -17.78 10.13 26.45
C ALA A 460 -17.72 9.58 27.89
N ASN A 461 -17.13 8.39 28.11
CA ASN A 461 -16.97 7.83 29.46
C ASN A 461 -15.72 8.37 30.15
N GLY A 462 -14.79 8.99 29.40
CA GLY A 462 -13.69 9.73 29.99
C GLY A 462 -14.14 10.96 30.78
N ASN A 463 -13.22 11.54 31.55
CA ASN A 463 -13.48 12.78 32.24
C ASN A 463 -13.49 13.98 31.28
N LEU A 464 -14.58 14.14 30.53
CA LEU A 464 -14.73 15.20 29.54
C LEU A 464 -14.84 16.61 30.15
N ALA A 465 -15.32 16.76 31.39
CA ALA A 465 -15.61 18.07 31.94
C ALA A 465 -14.42 19.03 31.95
N PRO A 466 -13.20 18.64 32.38
CA PRO A 466 -12.02 19.50 32.31
C PRO A 466 -11.62 19.85 30.89
N ALA A 467 -11.76 18.89 29.97
CA ALA A 467 -11.43 19.09 28.56
C ALA A 467 -12.40 20.10 27.89
N LEU A 468 -13.70 20.00 28.19
CA LEU A 468 -14.71 20.94 27.68
C LEU A 468 -14.52 22.36 28.24
N GLU A 469 -14.13 22.49 29.53
CA GLU A 469 -13.79 23.78 30.12
C GLU A 469 -12.56 24.39 29.43
N ALA A 470 -11.50 23.62 29.24
CA ALA A 470 -10.31 24.04 28.53
C ALA A 470 -10.62 24.43 27.08
N ALA A 471 -11.42 23.61 26.37
CA ALA A 471 -11.84 23.86 25.01
C ALA A 471 -12.63 25.19 24.84
N ARG A 472 -13.50 25.53 25.78
CA ARG A 472 -14.20 26.83 25.75
C ARG A 472 -13.24 28.01 25.82
N ALA A 473 -12.20 27.87 26.65
CA ALA A 473 -11.22 28.93 26.93
C ALA A 473 -10.11 29.06 25.91
N ALA A 474 -9.80 27.99 25.15
CA ALA A 474 -8.70 27.95 24.22
C ALA A 474 -8.93 28.79 22.95
N ASP A 475 -7.81 29.24 22.33
CA ASP A 475 -7.83 29.92 21.05
C ASP A 475 -8.14 28.93 19.92
N ALA A 476 -7.66 27.67 20.03
CA ALA A 476 -7.91 26.59 19.06
C ALA A 476 -8.12 25.26 19.77
N VAL A 477 -8.91 24.39 19.17
CA VAL A 477 -9.19 23.02 19.64
C VAL A 477 -8.90 22.04 18.51
N ILE A 478 -8.05 21.07 18.77
CA ILE A 478 -7.70 20.01 17.82
C ILE A 478 -8.16 18.68 18.40
N ILE A 479 -8.99 17.98 17.66
CA ILE A 479 -9.45 16.62 17.99
C ILE A 479 -8.73 15.67 17.06
N MET A 480 -7.88 14.81 17.62
CA MET A 480 -7.21 13.74 16.88
C MET A 480 -8.05 12.47 16.99
N ALA A 481 -8.69 12.09 15.92
CA ALA A 481 -9.49 10.88 15.83
C ALA A 481 -8.96 9.97 14.72
N GLY A 482 -9.41 8.75 14.67
CA GLY A 482 -9.00 7.81 13.61
C GLY A 482 -9.28 6.38 13.99
N THR A 483 -8.81 5.48 13.13
CA THR A 483 -9.02 4.05 13.25
C THR A 483 -7.69 3.32 13.43
N ILE A 484 -7.76 2.12 13.99
CA ILE A 484 -6.64 1.19 14.04
C ILE A 484 -6.87 0.16 12.95
N ALA A 485 -5.81 -0.20 12.23
CA ALA A 485 -5.87 -1.18 11.17
C ALA A 485 -4.63 -2.09 11.20
N GLU A 486 -4.83 -3.36 10.88
CA GLU A 486 -3.77 -4.34 10.86
C GLU A 486 -4.06 -5.47 9.88
N GLU A 487 -3.01 -6.18 9.49
CA GLU A 487 -3.11 -7.47 8.81
C GLU A 487 -3.75 -8.52 9.74
N ASN A 488 -4.49 -9.46 9.19
CA ASN A 488 -5.27 -10.54 9.82
C ASN A 488 -6.60 -10.13 10.45
N ALA A 489 -6.99 -8.86 10.45
CA ALA A 489 -8.26 -8.45 11.03
C ALA A 489 -8.86 -7.26 10.30
N ASP A 490 -10.09 -7.41 9.81
CA ASP A 490 -10.93 -6.30 9.40
C ASP A 490 -11.53 -5.61 10.62
N ARG A 491 -11.72 -4.30 10.58
CA ARG A 491 -12.26 -3.53 11.74
C ARG A 491 -13.62 -4.05 12.21
N ALA A 492 -14.47 -4.51 11.30
CA ALA A 492 -15.79 -5.06 11.61
C ALA A 492 -15.74 -6.39 12.40
N THR A 493 -14.59 -7.03 12.50
CA THR A 493 -14.44 -8.37 13.09
C THR A 493 -13.49 -8.42 14.27
N PHE A 494 -13.05 -7.28 14.80
CA PHE A 494 -12.13 -7.23 15.95
C PHE A 494 -12.65 -7.91 17.21
N GLU A 495 -13.97 -8.09 17.35
CA GLU A 495 -14.59 -8.73 18.50
C GLU A 495 -14.62 -10.25 18.48
N THR A 496 -14.29 -10.87 17.35
CA THR A 496 -14.45 -12.31 17.16
C THR A 496 -13.29 -12.92 16.41
N ASP A 497 -12.94 -14.15 16.80
CA ASP A 497 -11.91 -14.94 16.12
C ASP A 497 -12.40 -15.51 14.79
N GLN A 498 -13.71 -15.55 14.56
CA GLN A 498 -14.31 -16.26 13.44
C GLN A 498 -14.71 -15.37 12.28
N GLY A 499 -15.03 -14.11 12.54
CA GLY A 499 -15.39 -13.13 11.50
C GLY A 499 -16.69 -13.41 10.74
N VAL A 500 -16.98 -14.66 10.42
CA VAL A 500 -18.15 -15.06 9.65
C VAL A 500 -19.43 -14.88 10.46
N GLY A 501 -20.42 -14.20 9.87
CA GLY A 501 -21.71 -13.94 10.54
C GLY A 501 -21.68 -12.82 11.57
N VAL A 502 -20.57 -12.08 11.69
CA VAL A 502 -20.49 -10.90 12.56
C VAL A 502 -21.19 -9.73 11.90
N PRO A 503 -21.95 -8.92 12.65
CA PRO A 503 -22.50 -7.69 12.12
C PRO A 503 -21.40 -6.76 11.57
N VAL A 504 -21.52 -6.40 10.30
CA VAL A 504 -20.50 -5.59 9.61
C VAL A 504 -20.58 -4.09 9.92
N ALA A 505 -21.64 -3.63 10.58
CA ALA A 505 -21.81 -2.23 10.93
C ALA A 505 -20.80 -1.70 11.96
N LEU A 506 -20.20 -2.58 12.75
CA LEU A 506 -19.13 -2.20 13.69
C LEU A 506 -17.84 -1.92 12.95
N GLY A 507 -17.18 -0.85 13.31
CA GLY A 507 -15.87 -0.48 12.77
C GLY A 507 -15.88 0.33 11.47
N GLU A 508 -17.03 0.57 10.86
CA GLU A 508 -17.13 1.41 9.67
C GLU A 508 -16.97 2.91 9.98
N GLY A 509 -17.49 3.36 11.11
CA GLY A 509 -17.36 4.73 11.59
C GLY A 509 -16.21 4.93 12.58
N LEU A 510 -16.17 6.11 13.20
CA LEU A 510 -15.17 6.44 14.22
C LEU A 510 -15.39 5.68 15.54
N ASP A 511 -16.62 5.27 15.85
CA ASP A 511 -16.98 4.39 16.97
C ASP A 511 -16.84 2.93 16.56
N TRP A 512 -15.63 2.49 16.40
CA TRP A 512 -15.30 1.25 15.70
C TRP A 512 -15.05 0.04 16.59
N TYR A 513 -15.12 0.18 17.92
CA TYR A 513 -14.83 -0.93 18.82
C TYR A 513 -15.84 -0.99 19.98
N ALA A 514 -16.47 -2.13 20.19
CA ALA A 514 -17.61 -2.29 21.10
C ALA A 514 -17.25 -3.06 22.38
N GLY A 515 -16.41 -2.51 23.23
CA GLY A 515 -16.38 -2.88 24.64
C GLY A 515 -15.79 -4.24 25.02
N LYS A 516 -15.21 -5.03 24.12
CA LYS A 516 -14.52 -6.27 24.46
C LYS A 516 -13.02 -6.08 24.57
N PRO A 517 -12.32 -6.96 25.32
CA PRO A 517 -10.87 -6.93 25.36
C PRO A 517 -10.29 -6.96 23.94
N ASN A 518 -9.26 -6.19 23.78
CA ASN A 518 -8.54 -6.06 22.54
C ASN A 518 -8.10 -7.40 21.97
N ARG A 519 -8.47 -7.67 20.71
CA ARG A 519 -8.00 -8.80 19.92
C ARG A 519 -7.09 -8.38 18.78
N ILE A 520 -6.82 -7.08 18.66
CA ILE A 520 -5.88 -6.55 17.70
C ILE A 520 -4.48 -6.93 18.18
N SER A 521 -3.81 -7.80 17.43
CA SER A 521 -2.50 -8.32 17.83
C SER A 521 -1.41 -7.26 17.78
N SER A 522 -1.59 -6.22 16.96
CA SER A 522 -0.64 -5.12 16.78
C SER A 522 -0.68 -4.08 17.92
N VAL A 523 -1.66 -4.10 18.80
CA VAL A 523 -1.84 -3.09 19.84
C VAL A 523 -1.67 -3.67 21.23
N VAL A 524 -0.73 -3.15 22.01
CA VAL A 524 -0.44 -3.52 23.37
C VAL A 524 -0.57 -2.32 24.29
N HIS A 525 -1.31 -2.48 25.38
CA HIS A 525 -1.46 -1.46 26.40
C HIS A 525 -0.31 -1.53 27.40
N ARG A 526 0.49 -0.48 27.46
CA ARG A 526 1.51 -0.32 28.49
C ARG A 526 0.99 0.40 29.71
N ASP A 527 0.05 1.30 29.47
CA ASP A 527 -0.64 2.06 30.50
C ASP A 527 -2.14 2.01 30.19
N GLU A 528 -2.79 0.99 30.73
CA GLU A 528 -4.24 0.77 30.52
C GLU A 528 -5.10 1.93 31.03
N ALA A 529 -4.59 2.72 31.97
CA ALA A 529 -5.30 3.90 32.47
C ALA A 529 -5.28 5.07 31.47
N GLN A 530 -4.29 5.11 30.58
CA GLN A 530 -4.12 6.19 29.62
C GLN A 530 -4.57 5.81 28.20
N LEU A 531 -4.25 4.60 27.78
CA LEU A 531 -4.42 4.18 26.38
C LEU A 531 -4.97 2.75 26.33
N ASN A 532 -6.25 2.61 26.08
CA ASN A 532 -6.84 1.31 25.79
C ASN A 532 -7.65 1.39 24.49
N PRO A 533 -6.97 1.36 23.31
CA PRO A 533 -7.67 1.38 22.02
C PRO A 533 -8.50 0.13 21.76
N GLY A 534 -8.29 -0.94 22.55
CA GLY A 534 -9.13 -2.14 22.51
C GLY A 534 -10.43 -2.03 23.27
N GLN A 535 -10.71 -0.91 23.92
CA GLN A 535 -12.03 -0.63 24.55
C GLN A 535 -12.91 0.16 23.60
N ASN A 536 -14.20 0.14 23.92
CA ASN A 536 -15.19 0.87 23.13
C ASN A 536 -14.81 2.35 22.97
N SER A 537 -14.71 2.79 21.73
CA SER A 537 -14.53 4.17 21.37
C SER A 537 -15.92 4.81 21.22
N GLN A 538 -16.15 5.90 21.94
CA GLN A 538 -17.31 6.77 21.76
C GLN A 538 -16.84 8.11 21.19
N THR A 539 -16.01 8.06 20.17
CA THR A 539 -15.37 9.23 19.57
C THR A 539 -16.39 10.22 19.01
N LEU A 540 -17.46 9.74 18.39
CA LEU A 540 -18.53 10.61 17.89
C LEU A 540 -19.22 11.37 19.02
N ALA A 541 -19.52 10.72 20.15
CA ALA A 541 -20.12 11.37 21.31
C ALA A 541 -19.17 12.42 21.94
N MET A 542 -17.86 12.15 21.95
CA MET A 542 -16.85 13.13 22.37
C MET A 542 -16.84 14.35 21.44
N ILE A 543 -16.81 14.14 20.11
CA ILE A 543 -16.84 15.24 19.13
C ILE A 543 -18.12 16.07 19.30
N GLU A 544 -19.28 15.43 19.41
CA GLU A 544 -20.55 16.10 19.64
C GLU A 544 -20.53 16.95 20.91
N ALA A 545 -20.00 16.40 22.01
CA ALA A 545 -19.86 17.13 23.28
C ALA A 545 -18.95 18.36 23.16
N VAL A 546 -17.83 18.25 22.45
CA VAL A 546 -16.92 19.37 22.18
C VAL A 546 -17.61 20.43 21.33
N MET A 547 -18.24 20.04 20.24
CA MET A 547 -18.94 20.97 19.35
C MET A 547 -20.15 21.66 20.05
N GLY A 548 -20.80 20.95 20.95
CA GLY A 548 -21.88 21.49 21.80
C GLY A 548 -21.42 22.37 22.97
N ALA A 549 -20.13 22.47 23.24
CA ALA A 549 -19.60 23.17 24.42
C ALA A 549 -19.84 24.69 24.37
N ALA A 550 -19.84 25.32 23.21
CA ALA A 550 -20.18 26.72 22.98
C ALA A 550 -20.58 26.98 21.52
N PRO A 551 -21.35 28.04 21.21
CA PRO A 551 -21.71 28.37 19.82
C PRO A 551 -20.50 28.64 18.89
N SER A 552 -19.39 29.13 19.45
CA SER A 552 -18.15 29.45 18.69
C SER A 552 -17.26 28.26 18.39
N MET A 553 -17.63 27.03 18.76
CA MET A 553 -16.75 25.89 18.60
C MET A 553 -16.45 25.60 17.13
N ALA A 554 -17.40 25.78 16.22
CA ALA A 554 -17.17 25.55 14.79
C ALA A 554 -16.04 26.43 14.18
N GLU A 555 -15.84 27.63 14.73
CA GLU A 555 -14.86 28.61 14.20
C GLU A 555 -13.43 28.34 14.69
N LYS A 556 -13.23 27.45 15.67
CA LYS A 556 -11.93 27.19 16.28
C LYS A 556 -11.60 25.72 16.49
N THR A 557 -12.47 24.82 16.05
CA THR A 557 -12.26 23.37 16.19
C THR A 557 -11.86 22.76 14.87
N THR A 558 -10.81 21.95 14.91
CA THR A 558 -10.39 21.10 13.80
C THR A 558 -10.44 19.64 14.23
N LEU A 559 -11.13 18.82 13.47
CA LEU A 559 -11.07 17.36 13.53
C LEU A 559 -9.99 16.86 12.57
N VAL A 560 -8.95 16.27 13.11
CA VAL A 560 -7.90 15.61 12.33
C VAL A 560 -8.14 14.12 12.35
N LEU A 561 -8.41 13.54 11.20
CA LEU A 561 -8.65 12.11 11.01
C LEU A 561 -7.35 11.40 10.65
N LYS A 562 -7.18 10.20 11.19
CA LYS A 562 -6.05 9.29 10.92
C LYS A 562 -6.63 7.91 10.61
N ASP A 563 -6.97 7.71 9.36
CA ASP A 563 -7.69 6.52 8.90
C ASP A 563 -6.93 5.74 7.82
N ASN A 564 -7.27 4.46 7.66
CA ASN A 564 -6.71 3.63 6.60
C ASN A 564 -7.60 3.56 5.35
N ALA A 565 -8.80 4.15 5.43
CA ALA A 565 -9.78 4.26 4.34
C ALA A 565 -10.83 5.32 4.69
N GLY A 566 -11.81 5.55 3.83
CA GLY A 566 -12.95 6.41 4.16
C GLY A 566 -13.75 5.85 5.35
N VAL A 567 -14.11 6.69 6.30
CA VAL A 567 -14.99 6.34 7.41
C VAL A 567 -16.40 6.86 7.17
N ALA A 568 -17.41 6.10 7.62
CA ALA A 568 -18.80 6.54 7.56
C ALA A 568 -19.04 7.65 8.60
N LEU A 569 -19.56 8.78 8.14
CA LEU A 569 -19.81 9.96 8.97
C LEU A 569 -21.31 10.20 9.15
N PRO A 570 -21.80 10.49 10.36
CA PRO A 570 -23.21 10.82 10.56
C PRO A 570 -23.57 12.14 9.87
N ALA A 571 -24.75 12.18 9.24
CA ALA A 571 -25.30 13.39 8.63
C ALA A 571 -25.81 14.35 9.75
N ALA A 572 -24.91 14.75 10.64
CA ALA A 572 -25.23 15.59 11.79
C ALA A 572 -24.69 17.01 11.60
N PRO A 573 -25.51 18.06 11.85
CA PRO A 573 -25.08 19.44 11.65
C PRO A 573 -23.90 19.89 12.51
N TRP A 574 -23.64 19.21 13.63
CA TRP A 574 -22.47 19.47 14.47
C TRP A 574 -21.18 18.86 13.92
N LEU A 575 -21.25 18.00 12.88
CA LEU A 575 -20.10 17.38 12.24
C LEU A 575 -19.95 17.86 10.78
N LEU A 576 -21.02 17.76 9.99
CA LEU A 576 -21.01 18.09 8.56
C LEU A 576 -21.74 19.41 8.29
N GLY A 577 -21.17 20.23 7.39
CA GLY A 577 -21.71 21.53 7.00
C GLY A 577 -21.24 22.69 7.89
N ALA A 578 -21.90 23.85 7.77
CA ALA A 578 -21.43 25.14 8.30
C ALA A 578 -21.28 25.25 9.83
N ARG A 579 -21.88 24.33 10.58
CA ARG A 579 -21.75 24.28 12.06
C ARG A 579 -20.80 23.18 12.56
N GLY A 580 -20.22 22.42 11.67
CA GLY A 580 -19.23 21.41 12.00
C GLY A 580 -17.83 22.01 12.16
N PRO A 581 -16.84 21.22 12.62
CA PRO A 581 -15.43 21.62 12.67
C PRO A 581 -14.82 21.69 11.25
N ALA A 582 -13.63 22.28 11.13
CA ALA A 582 -12.79 21.93 9.99
C ALA A 582 -12.42 20.45 10.09
N ILE A 583 -12.36 19.72 8.96
CA ILE A 583 -12.03 18.31 8.92
C ILE A 583 -10.83 18.10 7.99
N LEU A 584 -9.74 17.57 8.55
CA LEU A 584 -8.51 17.29 7.85
C LEU A 584 -8.19 15.79 7.98
N GLU A 585 -8.13 15.07 6.87
CA GLU A 585 -7.68 13.68 6.82
C GLU A 585 -6.18 13.63 6.53
N VAL A 586 -5.40 12.98 7.39
CA VAL A 586 -3.94 12.81 7.21
C VAL A 586 -3.53 11.36 6.99
N TRP A 587 -4.49 10.45 6.90
CA TRP A 587 -4.29 9.02 6.71
C TRP A 587 -3.38 8.43 7.79
N PHE A 588 -2.56 7.43 7.46
CA PHE A 588 -1.48 6.96 8.31
C PHE A 588 -0.18 7.69 7.90
N PRO A 589 0.24 8.70 8.66
CA PRO A 589 1.23 9.67 8.20
C PRO A 589 2.70 9.23 8.39
N GLY A 590 2.95 8.08 9.05
CA GLY A 590 4.29 7.61 9.32
C GLY A 590 4.99 8.36 10.46
N GLN A 591 6.34 8.35 10.45
CA GLN A 591 7.14 8.85 11.57
C GLN A 591 7.10 10.37 11.80
N GLU A 592 6.72 11.16 10.79
CA GLU A 592 6.66 12.63 10.85
C GLU A 592 5.26 13.18 11.20
N ASP A 593 4.38 12.32 11.69
CA ASP A 593 2.98 12.58 12.04
C ASP A 593 2.76 14.00 12.61
N GLY A 594 3.37 14.32 13.72
CA GLY A 594 3.18 15.61 14.40
C GLY A 594 3.66 16.82 13.61
N ASN A 595 4.77 16.67 12.88
CA ASN A 595 5.27 17.73 12.02
C ASN A 595 4.35 17.98 10.83
N ILE A 596 3.79 16.92 10.24
CA ILE A 596 2.81 17.00 9.14
C ILE A 596 1.56 17.74 9.63
N VAL A 597 1.01 17.30 10.76
CA VAL A 597 -0.18 17.93 11.36
C VAL A 597 0.07 19.41 11.64
N ALA A 598 1.18 19.76 12.27
CA ALA A 598 1.51 21.15 12.59
C ALA A 598 1.68 22.01 11.33
N ASP A 599 2.40 21.52 10.31
CA ASP A 599 2.63 22.24 9.05
C ASP A 599 1.33 22.57 8.33
N LEU A 600 0.36 21.65 8.36
CA LEU A 600 -0.95 21.83 7.75
C LEU A 600 -1.81 22.79 8.58
N LEU A 601 -1.94 22.57 9.89
CA LEU A 601 -2.81 23.39 10.74
C LEU A 601 -2.41 24.85 10.74
N PHE A 602 -1.11 25.17 10.77
CA PHE A 602 -0.61 26.54 10.72
C PHE A 602 -0.38 27.09 9.31
N GLY A 603 -0.79 26.35 8.27
CA GLY A 603 -0.72 26.81 6.89
C GLY A 603 0.67 26.99 6.31
N LYS A 604 1.71 26.38 6.93
CA LYS A 604 3.06 26.30 6.36
C LYS A 604 3.06 25.47 5.09
N VAL A 605 2.22 24.42 5.04
CA VAL A 605 1.86 23.69 3.85
C VAL A 605 0.38 23.89 3.57
N ASN A 606 0.03 24.23 2.33
CA ASN A 606 -1.34 24.31 1.88
C ASN A 606 -1.83 22.91 1.49
N PRO A 607 -2.92 22.38 2.10
CA PRO A 607 -3.48 21.09 1.71
C PRO A 607 -3.76 21.02 0.21
N SER A 608 -3.40 19.90 -0.41
CA SER A 608 -3.60 19.67 -1.84
C SER A 608 -4.00 18.23 -2.17
N GLY A 609 -4.12 17.37 -1.17
CA GLY A 609 -4.54 15.99 -1.34
C GLY A 609 -6.01 15.90 -1.78
N LYS A 610 -6.34 14.79 -2.43
CA LYS A 610 -7.68 14.41 -2.90
C LYS A 610 -8.02 13.03 -2.34
N ALA A 611 -9.25 12.82 -1.92
CA ALA A 611 -9.69 11.56 -1.34
C ALA A 611 -9.60 10.40 -2.36
N PRO A 612 -8.74 9.39 -2.15
CA PRO A 612 -8.62 8.23 -3.04
C PRO A 612 -9.69 7.16 -2.74
N VAL A 613 -10.59 7.46 -1.83
CA VAL A 613 -11.74 6.66 -1.42
C VAL A 613 -12.92 7.58 -1.11
N THR A 614 -14.13 7.06 -1.25
CA THR A 614 -15.37 7.76 -0.88
C THR A 614 -15.56 7.72 0.63
N PHE A 615 -15.95 8.85 1.25
CA PHE A 615 -16.42 8.93 2.63
C PHE A 615 -17.96 8.88 2.63
N PRO A 616 -18.57 7.80 3.11
CA PRO A 616 -20.02 7.66 3.05
C PRO A 616 -20.73 8.35 4.25
N ILE A 617 -22.03 8.54 4.08
CA ILE A 617 -22.93 8.86 5.19
C ILE A 617 -23.25 7.55 5.95
N ALA A 618 -23.11 7.58 7.28
CA ALA A 618 -23.42 6.44 8.16
C ALA A 618 -24.88 5.97 7.98
N GLY A 619 -25.06 4.65 7.86
CA GLY A 619 -26.35 4.01 7.58
C GLY A 619 -26.77 4.09 6.11
N ARG A 620 -25.91 4.58 5.22
CA ARG A 620 -26.13 4.64 3.76
C ARG A 620 -24.89 4.25 2.97
N SER A 621 -23.97 3.54 3.61
CA SER A 621 -22.71 3.17 2.99
C SER A 621 -22.87 1.95 2.06
N PHE A 622 -21.83 1.72 1.28
CA PHE A 622 -21.69 0.48 0.51
C PHE A 622 -21.76 -0.73 1.45
N LEU A 623 -21.08 -0.68 2.59
CA LEU A 623 -21.02 -1.77 3.56
C LEU A 623 -22.39 -2.07 4.17
N ASP A 624 -23.21 -1.04 4.47
CA ASP A 624 -24.59 -1.20 4.98
C ASP A 624 -25.50 -1.95 3.99
N ALA A 625 -25.18 -1.88 2.69
CA ALA A 625 -25.97 -2.49 1.63
C ALA A 625 -25.51 -3.90 1.23
N LEU A 626 -24.35 -4.36 1.72
CA LEU A 626 -23.81 -5.66 1.37
C LEU A 626 -24.57 -6.80 2.07
N ALA A 627 -24.90 -7.82 1.29
CA ALA A 627 -25.39 -9.09 1.84
C ALA A 627 -24.22 -9.87 2.51
N PRO A 628 -24.51 -10.73 3.50
CA PRO A 628 -23.47 -11.57 4.12
C PRO A 628 -22.65 -12.40 3.13
N GLU A 629 -23.25 -12.81 2.01
CA GLU A 629 -22.58 -13.51 0.92
C GLU A 629 -21.54 -12.66 0.19
N ALA A 630 -21.67 -11.34 0.25
CA ALA A 630 -20.68 -10.43 -0.33
C ALA A 630 -19.59 -10.01 0.68
N TYR A 631 -19.95 -9.93 1.96
CA TYR A 631 -19.03 -9.67 3.08
C TYR A 631 -19.74 -9.91 4.43
N PRO A 632 -19.14 -10.58 5.42
CA PRO A 632 -17.79 -11.18 5.43
C PRO A 632 -17.71 -12.58 4.80
N GLY A 633 -18.79 -13.08 4.23
CA GLY A 633 -18.93 -14.40 3.64
C GLY A 633 -19.80 -15.33 4.48
N VAL A 634 -20.30 -16.39 3.85
CA VAL A 634 -21.11 -17.44 4.48
C VAL A 634 -20.29 -18.71 4.56
N LEU A 635 -20.30 -19.36 5.74
CA LEU A 635 -19.55 -20.61 5.94
C LEU A 635 -20.20 -21.74 5.11
N THR A 636 -19.44 -22.27 4.16
CA THR A 636 -19.84 -23.37 3.28
C THR A 636 -18.69 -24.37 3.20
N ASP A 637 -18.92 -25.63 3.59
CA ASP A 637 -17.92 -26.71 3.57
C ASP A 637 -16.58 -26.36 4.26
N GLY A 638 -16.66 -25.60 5.36
CA GLY A 638 -15.50 -25.21 6.16
C GLY A 638 -14.72 -24.01 5.61
N LYS A 639 -15.18 -23.39 4.50
CA LYS A 639 -14.63 -22.16 3.94
C LYS A 639 -15.64 -21.02 4.05
N ALA A 640 -15.17 -19.81 4.18
CA ALA A 640 -15.99 -18.61 4.03
C ALA A 640 -16.18 -18.33 2.54
N ALA A 641 -17.38 -18.58 2.03
CA ALA A 641 -17.73 -18.30 0.65
C ALA A 641 -18.15 -16.83 0.51
N VAL A 642 -17.48 -16.11 -0.39
CA VAL A 642 -17.73 -14.70 -0.70
C VAL A 642 -18.00 -14.56 -2.19
N SER A 643 -19.04 -13.81 -2.55
CA SER A 643 -19.33 -13.46 -3.93
C SER A 643 -19.32 -11.94 -4.11
N TYR A 644 -18.64 -11.44 -5.14
CA TYR A 644 -18.56 -9.99 -5.43
C TYR A 644 -19.83 -9.56 -6.19
N LEU A 645 -20.95 -9.54 -5.44
CA LEU A 645 -22.30 -9.30 -5.98
C LEU A 645 -22.49 -7.87 -6.52
N GLU A 646 -21.69 -6.94 -6.08
CA GLU A 646 -21.68 -5.56 -6.55
C GLU A 646 -21.18 -5.43 -8.01
N GLY A 647 -20.47 -6.41 -8.50
CA GLY A 647 -19.89 -6.42 -9.84
C GLY A 647 -18.94 -5.24 -10.07
N ARG A 648 -19.10 -4.51 -11.19
CA ARG A 648 -18.29 -3.34 -11.54
C ARG A 648 -18.57 -2.10 -10.68
N TYR A 649 -19.56 -2.17 -9.78
CA TYR A 649 -19.99 -1.05 -8.96
C TYR A 649 -19.35 -1.11 -7.57
N MET A 650 -18.10 -0.73 -7.46
CA MET A 650 -17.34 -0.62 -6.22
C MET A 650 -16.90 0.85 -6.00
N GLY A 651 -16.72 1.26 -4.74
CA GLY A 651 -16.31 2.62 -4.39
C GLY A 651 -17.28 3.67 -4.94
N TYR A 652 -16.79 4.79 -5.47
CA TYR A 652 -17.63 5.86 -6.02
C TYR A 652 -18.58 5.38 -7.11
N ARG A 653 -18.24 4.32 -7.85
CA ARG A 653 -19.11 3.73 -8.90
C ARG A 653 -20.41 3.17 -8.34
N TRP A 654 -20.38 2.68 -7.08
CA TRP A 654 -21.58 2.21 -6.37
C TRP A 654 -22.57 3.34 -6.12
N TYR A 655 -22.07 4.44 -5.56
CA TYR A 655 -22.87 5.61 -5.22
C TYR A 655 -23.40 6.30 -6.47
N ASP A 656 -22.55 6.52 -7.47
CA ASP A 656 -22.93 7.09 -8.77
C ASP A 656 -24.01 6.26 -9.49
N GLY A 657 -23.92 4.94 -9.38
CA GLY A 657 -24.87 4.00 -9.97
C GLY A 657 -26.15 3.82 -9.16
N ASN A 658 -26.31 4.49 -8.01
CA ASN A 658 -27.45 4.38 -7.09
C ASN A 658 -27.83 2.91 -6.80
N ARG A 659 -26.83 2.07 -6.53
CA ARG A 659 -27.02 0.61 -6.40
C ARG A 659 -27.86 0.20 -5.19
N SER A 660 -27.92 1.03 -4.13
CA SER A 660 -28.81 0.81 -2.97
C SER A 660 -30.25 1.24 -3.21
N GLY A 661 -30.52 1.98 -4.31
CA GLY A 661 -31.83 2.59 -4.57
C GLY A 661 -32.15 3.84 -3.72
N GLY A 662 -31.25 4.20 -2.76
CA GLY A 662 -31.41 5.35 -1.88
C GLY A 662 -30.39 6.48 -2.09
N CYS A 663 -29.51 6.33 -3.08
CA CYS A 663 -28.38 7.23 -3.37
C CYS A 663 -28.59 8.00 -4.70
N ALA A 664 -29.83 8.21 -5.13
CA ALA A 664 -30.09 9.00 -6.33
C ALA A 664 -29.60 10.43 -6.16
N LEU A 665 -28.92 10.97 -7.17
CA LEU A 665 -28.43 12.32 -7.16
C LEU A 665 -29.56 13.33 -6.98
N GLU A 666 -29.36 14.31 -6.12
CA GLU A 666 -30.27 15.43 -5.95
C GLU A 666 -30.18 16.41 -7.13
N ALA A 667 -31.13 17.33 -7.25
CA ALA A 667 -31.10 18.38 -8.27
C ALA A 667 -29.85 19.29 -8.16
N SER A 668 -29.24 19.35 -6.99
CA SER A 668 -27.96 20.04 -6.73
C SER A 668 -26.73 19.31 -7.36
N GLY A 669 -26.87 18.06 -7.80
CA GLY A 669 -25.79 17.17 -8.20
C GLY A 669 -25.07 16.47 -7.01
N GLU A 670 -25.60 16.64 -5.80
CA GLU A 670 -25.10 15.97 -4.59
C GLU A 670 -25.67 14.55 -4.48
N ASN A 671 -24.85 13.65 -3.94
CA ASN A 671 -25.28 12.30 -3.60
C ASN A 671 -25.59 12.22 -2.10
N PRO A 672 -26.87 11.93 -1.70
CA PRO A 672 -27.27 11.95 -0.29
C PRO A 672 -26.65 10.82 0.56
N CYS A 673 -25.93 9.88 -0.06
CA CYS A 673 -25.22 8.80 0.62
C CYS A 673 -23.73 9.10 0.83
N VAL A 674 -23.22 10.23 0.32
CA VAL A 674 -21.79 10.56 0.29
C VAL A 674 -21.55 11.84 1.09
N ALA A 675 -20.69 11.75 2.10
CA ALA A 675 -20.19 12.91 2.84
C ALA A 675 -19.13 13.66 2.05
N PHE A 676 -18.13 12.91 1.51
CA PHE A 676 -17.08 13.44 0.66
C PHE A 676 -16.80 12.46 -0.47
N PRO A 677 -16.93 12.89 -1.74
CA PRO A 677 -16.78 12.01 -2.89
C PRO A 677 -15.31 11.67 -3.17
N PHE A 678 -15.08 10.59 -3.90
CA PHE A 678 -13.78 10.28 -4.49
C PHE A 678 -13.21 11.48 -5.25
N GLY A 679 -11.94 11.77 -5.08
CA GLY A 679 -11.28 12.92 -5.68
C GLY A 679 -11.51 14.26 -5.00
N HIS A 680 -12.35 14.33 -3.95
CA HIS A 680 -12.61 15.54 -3.19
C HIS A 680 -11.41 15.97 -2.35
N GLY A 681 -11.18 17.27 -2.25
CA GLY A 681 -10.22 17.89 -1.36
C GLY A 681 -10.18 19.39 -1.58
N LEU A 682 -10.20 20.14 -0.46
CA LEU A 682 -10.14 21.59 -0.44
C LEU A 682 -8.70 22.10 -0.28
N SER A 683 -8.53 23.41 -0.43
CA SER A 683 -7.26 24.11 -0.27
C SER A 683 -7.48 25.39 0.53
N TYR A 684 -6.41 25.96 1.09
CA TYR A 684 -6.42 27.31 1.69
C TYR A 684 -6.45 28.43 0.63
N THR A 685 -6.43 28.05 -0.64
CA THR A 685 -6.71 28.92 -1.79
C THR A 685 -7.87 28.37 -2.59
N SER A 686 -8.29 29.06 -3.63
CA SER A 686 -9.34 28.57 -4.53
C SER A 686 -8.84 28.46 -5.96
N PHE A 687 -9.36 27.49 -6.68
CA PHE A 687 -9.04 27.26 -8.09
C PHE A 687 -10.28 27.35 -8.96
N SER A 688 -10.09 27.74 -10.21
CA SER A 688 -11.12 27.66 -11.25
C SER A 688 -10.56 26.93 -12.45
N LEU A 689 -11.43 26.16 -13.10
CA LEU A 689 -11.16 25.49 -14.37
C LEU A 689 -12.03 26.15 -15.46
N THR A 690 -11.45 26.40 -16.62
CA THR A 690 -12.26 26.77 -17.81
C THR A 690 -12.95 25.51 -18.34
N PRO A 691 -14.11 25.66 -19.05
CA PRO A 691 -14.65 24.55 -19.80
C PRO A 691 -13.58 23.97 -20.74
N PHE A 692 -13.45 22.63 -20.74
CA PHE A 692 -12.42 21.96 -21.52
C PHE A 692 -12.75 21.89 -22.99
N THR A 693 -11.73 21.81 -23.81
CA THR A 693 -11.83 21.46 -25.24
C THR A 693 -11.30 20.05 -25.44
N GLN A 694 -11.78 19.37 -26.46
CA GLN A 694 -11.35 18.02 -26.81
C GLN A 694 -10.98 17.92 -28.28
N ARG A 695 -9.90 17.19 -28.57
CA ARG A 695 -9.44 16.90 -29.93
C ARG A 695 -8.76 15.54 -29.99
N TRP A 696 -8.84 14.90 -31.13
CA TRP A 696 -8.07 13.71 -31.44
C TRP A 696 -6.76 14.11 -32.15
N GLU A 697 -5.63 13.58 -31.65
CA GLU A 697 -4.31 13.84 -32.18
C GLU A 697 -3.49 12.54 -32.18
N GLY A 698 -3.18 12.02 -33.37
CA GLY A 698 -2.44 10.76 -33.53
C GLY A 698 -3.14 9.56 -32.92
N GLY A 699 -4.47 9.51 -32.89
CA GLY A 699 -5.24 8.42 -32.27
C GLY A 699 -5.46 8.58 -30.77
N VAL A 700 -4.88 9.62 -30.13
CA VAL A 700 -5.01 9.89 -28.69
C VAL A 700 -5.99 11.05 -28.46
N LEU A 701 -6.92 10.88 -27.54
CA LEU A 701 -7.82 11.96 -27.11
C LEU A 701 -7.05 12.94 -26.21
N LYS A 702 -7.03 14.23 -26.63
CA LYS A 702 -6.45 15.34 -25.87
C LYS A 702 -7.56 16.20 -25.31
N LEU A 703 -7.49 16.47 -24.00
CA LEU A 703 -8.42 17.30 -23.26
C LEU A 703 -7.63 18.48 -22.69
N GLU A 704 -8.04 19.70 -23.01
CA GLU A 704 -7.32 20.91 -22.59
C GLU A 704 -8.24 21.83 -21.79
N THR A 705 -7.76 22.29 -20.65
CA THR A 705 -8.40 23.26 -19.78
C THR A 705 -7.36 24.23 -19.21
N VAL A 706 -7.80 25.39 -18.73
CA VAL A 706 -6.93 26.31 -17.98
C VAL A 706 -7.31 26.26 -16.52
N VAL A 707 -6.34 25.94 -15.68
CA VAL A 707 -6.45 26.00 -14.22
C VAL A 707 -5.88 27.33 -13.74
N ARG A 708 -6.63 28.04 -12.90
CA ARG A 708 -6.20 29.32 -12.31
C ARG A 708 -6.31 29.26 -10.80
N ASN A 709 -5.26 29.64 -10.10
CA ASN A 709 -5.31 29.96 -8.69
C ASN A 709 -5.90 31.36 -8.51
N GLN A 710 -7.04 31.46 -7.85
CA GLN A 710 -7.79 32.71 -7.68
C GLN A 710 -7.46 33.43 -6.35
N GLY A 711 -6.75 32.78 -5.43
CA GLY A 711 -6.43 33.33 -4.13
C GLY A 711 -5.02 33.90 -4.01
N ASP A 712 -4.63 34.21 -2.78
CA ASP A 712 -3.39 34.89 -2.41
C ASP A 712 -2.29 33.92 -1.90
N ARG A 713 -2.56 32.61 -1.87
CA ARG A 713 -1.62 31.57 -1.45
C ARG A 713 -1.26 30.66 -2.62
N ALA A 714 -0.01 30.20 -2.67
CA ALA A 714 0.35 29.12 -3.56
C ALA A 714 -0.37 27.83 -3.16
N GLY A 715 -0.73 27.02 -4.13
CA GLY A 715 -1.40 25.74 -3.88
C GLY A 715 -1.34 24.83 -5.10
N ALA A 716 -1.90 23.64 -4.97
CA ALA A 716 -2.02 22.71 -6.09
C ALA A 716 -3.42 22.13 -6.18
N GLU A 717 -3.86 21.86 -7.40
CA GLU A 717 -5.14 21.24 -7.74
C GLU A 717 -4.90 19.99 -8.58
N ALA A 718 -5.74 18.95 -8.43
CA ALA A 718 -5.71 17.78 -9.27
C ALA A 718 -6.88 17.80 -10.25
N VAL A 719 -6.55 17.98 -11.54
CA VAL A 719 -7.53 17.88 -12.64
C VAL A 719 -7.76 16.41 -12.94
N GLN A 720 -9.01 15.98 -12.98
CA GLN A 720 -9.43 14.58 -13.13
C GLN A 720 -10.33 14.44 -14.36
N VAL A 721 -10.12 13.36 -15.12
CA VAL A 721 -10.92 13.02 -16.29
C VAL A 721 -11.60 11.68 -16.07
N TYR A 722 -12.90 11.64 -16.29
CA TYR A 722 -13.68 10.41 -16.24
C TYR A 722 -14.36 10.17 -17.60
N LEU A 723 -14.55 8.88 -17.93
CA LEU A 723 -15.37 8.47 -19.07
C LEU A 723 -16.58 7.69 -18.61
N GLY A 724 -17.74 8.01 -19.15
CA GLY A 724 -18.97 7.24 -19.03
C GLY A 724 -19.21 6.46 -20.33
N LEU A 725 -19.20 5.15 -20.24
CA LEU A 725 -19.51 4.24 -21.33
C LEU A 725 -20.99 3.84 -21.23
N SER A 726 -21.76 4.06 -22.28
CA SER A 726 -23.22 3.80 -22.24
C SER A 726 -23.59 2.34 -22.40
N GLU A 727 -22.63 1.43 -22.41
CA GLU A 727 -22.87 -0.01 -22.53
C GLU A 727 -23.54 -0.58 -21.26
N PRO A 728 -24.52 -1.50 -21.41
CA PRO A 728 -25.20 -2.10 -20.26
C PRO A 728 -24.22 -2.76 -19.28
N GLY A 729 -24.46 -2.58 -17.97
CA GLY A 729 -23.63 -3.15 -16.92
C GLY A 729 -22.39 -2.32 -16.57
N GLN A 730 -22.10 -1.26 -17.32
CA GLN A 730 -21.00 -0.35 -16.98
C GLN A 730 -21.43 0.69 -15.93
N PRO A 731 -20.51 1.13 -15.02
CA PRO A 731 -20.80 2.21 -14.10
C PRO A 731 -20.97 3.54 -14.84
N PRO A 732 -21.63 4.53 -14.23
CA PRO A 732 -21.87 5.84 -14.86
C PRO A 732 -20.62 6.54 -15.35
N LYS A 733 -19.50 6.36 -14.65
CA LYS A 733 -18.19 6.87 -15.06
C LYS A 733 -17.05 6.14 -14.39
N ARG A 734 -15.85 6.21 -14.99
CA ARG A 734 -14.57 5.69 -14.47
C ARG A 734 -13.44 6.69 -14.70
N LEU A 735 -12.52 6.82 -13.74
CA LEU A 735 -11.33 7.66 -13.88
C LEU A 735 -10.41 7.10 -14.97
N VAL A 736 -9.90 7.97 -15.86
CA VAL A 736 -9.03 7.55 -16.97
C VAL A 736 -7.81 8.44 -17.16
N ALA A 737 -7.79 9.63 -16.54
CA ALA A 737 -6.61 10.48 -16.50
C ALA A 737 -6.70 11.45 -15.34
N PHE A 738 -5.55 11.88 -14.82
CA PHE A 738 -5.45 12.97 -13.85
C PHE A 738 -4.10 13.66 -13.94
N GLN A 739 -4.04 14.90 -13.45
CA GLN A 739 -2.79 15.66 -13.36
C GLN A 739 -2.85 16.65 -12.20
N ARG A 740 -1.86 16.59 -11.32
CA ARG A 740 -1.65 17.58 -10.28
C ARG A 740 -0.95 18.81 -10.85
N VAL A 741 -1.46 20.01 -10.52
CA VAL A 741 -0.98 21.30 -11.05
C VAL A 741 -0.72 22.25 -9.88
N ALA A 742 0.54 22.57 -9.63
CA ALA A 742 0.94 23.55 -8.63
C ALA A 742 0.99 24.95 -9.23
N LEU A 743 0.37 25.93 -8.57
CA LEU A 743 0.22 27.31 -9.05
C LEU A 743 0.56 28.33 -7.97
N ALA A 744 1.31 29.37 -8.34
CA ALA A 744 1.49 30.56 -7.51
C ALA A 744 0.18 31.34 -7.37
N PRO A 745 0.07 32.30 -6.42
CA PRO A 745 -1.08 33.19 -6.33
C PRO A 745 -1.38 33.89 -7.65
N GLY A 746 -2.64 33.82 -8.10
CA GLY A 746 -3.10 34.45 -9.36
C GLY A 746 -2.60 33.78 -10.65
N GLU A 747 -1.72 32.79 -10.57
CA GLU A 747 -1.19 32.07 -11.75
C GLU A 747 -2.29 31.28 -12.44
N ALA A 748 -2.21 31.23 -13.78
CA ALA A 748 -3.04 30.39 -14.63
C ALA A 748 -2.14 29.53 -15.53
N ARG A 749 -2.51 28.25 -15.72
CA ARG A 749 -1.76 27.32 -16.56
C ARG A 749 -2.69 26.48 -17.42
N SER A 750 -2.35 26.38 -18.71
CA SER A 750 -3.00 25.41 -19.58
C SER A 750 -2.54 24.00 -19.25
N VAL A 751 -3.48 23.08 -19.12
CA VAL A 751 -3.27 21.67 -18.79
C VAL A 751 -3.86 20.82 -19.90
N THR A 752 -3.06 19.90 -20.42
CA THR A 752 -3.49 18.95 -21.45
C THR A 752 -3.40 17.53 -20.88
N LEU A 753 -4.54 16.88 -20.70
CA LEU A 753 -4.60 15.47 -20.33
C LEU A 753 -4.78 14.62 -21.60
N SER A 754 -4.18 13.45 -21.60
CA SER A 754 -4.20 12.52 -22.72
C SER A 754 -4.87 11.22 -22.32
N VAL A 755 -5.79 10.73 -23.13
CA VAL A 755 -6.42 9.41 -22.98
C VAL A 755 -6.12 8.62 -24.25
N ASP A 756 -5.25 7.64 -24.11
CA ASP A 756 -4.83 6.76 -25.21
C ASP A 756 -5.74 5.52 -25.23
N PRO A 757 -6.46 5.24 -26.32
CA PRO A 757 -7.28 4.04 -26.43
C PRO A 757 -6.51 2.72 -26.27
N GLU A 758 -5.23 2.71 -26.66
CA GLU A 758 -4.38 1.53 -26.60
C GLU A 758 -3.68 1.35 -25.23
N ALA A 759 -3.98 2.22 -24.26
CA ALA A 759 -3.37 2.15 -22.94
C ALA A 759 -3.78 0.87 -22.18
N SER A 760 -2.89 0.36 -21.36
CA SER A 760 -3.05 -0.87 -20.57
C SER A 760 -4.25 -0.86 -19.60
N HIS A 761 -4.79 0.33 -19.29
CA HIS A 761 -5.97 0.50 -18.44
C HIS A 761 -7.31 0.52 -19.20
N HIS A 762 -7.30 0.27 -20.52
CA HIS A 762 -8.50 0.07 -21.36
C HIS A 762 -9.56 1.16 -21.19
N PRO A 763 -9.23 2.46 -21.40
CA PRO A 763 -10.13 3.57 -21.03
C PRO A 763 -11.46 3.57 -21.79
N PHE A 764 -11.50 3.06 -23.02
CA PHE A 764 -12.68 2.99 -23.88
C PHE A 764 -13.26 1.59 -24.02
N ASP A 765 -12.61 0.57 -23.43
CA ASP A 765 -12.95 -0.81 -23.68
C ASP A 765 -13.73 -1.44 -22.53
N VAL A 766 -14.38 -2.52 -22.86
CA VAL A 766 -15.04 -3.45 -21.93
C VAL A 766 -14.59 -4.87 -22.25
N LEU A 767 -14.58 -5.75 -21.27
CA LEU A 767 -14.31 -7.16 -21.53
C LEU A 767 -15.51 -7.80 -22.24
N ASP A 768 -15.28 -8.47 -23.35
CA ASP A 768 -16.27 -9.31 -24.03
C ASP A 768 -16.33 -10.67 -23.33
N ASP A 769 -17.51 -11.03 -22.81
CA ASP A 769 -17.69 -12.25 -22.01
C ASP A 769 -17.52 -13.54 -22.83
N ASP A 770 -17.77 -13.49 -24.14
CA ASP A 770 -17.63 -14.64 -25.03
C ASP A 770 -16.20 -14.80 -25.54
N ALA A 771 -15.61 -13.69 -26.00
CA ALA A 771 -14.25 -13.69 -26.55
C ALA A 771 -13.15 -13.68 -25.47
N LYS A 772 -13.47 -13.33 -24.22
CA LYS A 772 -12.53 -13.16 -23.10
C LYS A 772 -11.40 -12.17 -23.41
N ALA A 773 -11.71 -11.15 -24.20
CA ALA A 773 -10.78 -10.11 -24.63
C ALA A 773 -11.43 -8.72 -24.53
N PHE A 774 -10.64 -7.70 -24.32
CA PHE A 774 -11.10 -6.32 -24.36
C PHE A 774 -11.51 -5.93 -25.78
N ARG A 775 -12.61 -5.21 -25.89
CA ARG A 775 -13.10 -4.58 -27.12
C ARG A 775 -13.65 -3.19 -26.84
N PRO A 776 -13.67 -2.30 -27.83
CA PRO A 776 -14.32 -1.00 -27.68
C PRO A 776 -15.77 -1.13 -27.21
N ALA A 777 -16.15 -0.28 -26.26
CA ALA A 777 -17.52 -0.21 -25.76
C ALA A 777 -18.47 0.25 -26.86
N VAL A 778 -19.68 -0.30 -26.87
CA VAL A 778 -20.73 0.07 -27.83
C VAL A 778 -21.59 1.20 -27.28
N GLY A 779 -21.82 2.24 -28.09
CA GLY A 779 -22.72 3.35 -27.76
C GLY A 779 -21.99 4.67 -27.47
N PRO A 780 -22.72 5.70 -27.06
CA PRO A 780 -22.16 7.02 -26.79
C PRO A 780 -21.20 6.99 -25.60
N VAL A 781 -20.11 7.75 -25.70
CA VAL A 781 -19.19 8.00 -24.61
C VAL A 781 -19.37 9.44 -24.11
N THR A 782 -19.43 9.59 -22.80
CA THR A 782 -19.49 10.90 -22.13
C THR A 782 -18.17 11.20 -21.46
N VAL A 783 -17.65 12.42 -21.65
CA VAL A 783 -16.42 12.91 -21.06
C VAL A 783 -16.74 13.84 -19.91
N TYR A 784 -16.15 13.61 -18.76
CA TYR A 784 -16.25 14.44 -17.57
C TYR A 784 -14.85 14.95 -17.21
N LEU A 785 -14.71 16.25 -16.94
CA LEU A 785 -13.47 16.83 -16.47
C LEU A 785 -13.73 17.80 -15.32
N GLY A 786 -12.97 17.66 -14.23
CA GLY A 786 -13.11 18.52 -13.07
C GLY A 786 -12.15 18.14 -11.94
N THR A 787 -12.58 18.31 -10.69
CA THR A 787 -11.71 18.19 -9.52
C THR A 787 -12.13 17.11 -8.52
N SER A 788 -13.26 16.45 -8.76
CA SER A 788 -13.73 15.27 -7.99
C SER A 788 -14.69 14.43 -8.83
N SER A 789 -15.15 13.30 -8.29
CA SER A 789 -16.18 12.47 -8.94
C SER A 789 -17.60 13.04 -8.82
N SER A 790 -17.82 14.08 -8.02
CA SER A 790 -19.14 14.73 -7.90
C SER A 790 -19.52 15.48 -9.17
N LEU A 791 -20.78 15.35 -9.62
CA LEU A 791 -21.26 16.10 -10.79
C LEU A 791 -21.22 17.62 -10.57
N ARG A 792 -21.19 18.11 -9.35
CA ARG A 792 -21.02 19.55 -9.05
C ARG A 792 -19.65 20.08 -9.48
N ASP A 793 -18.64 19.23 -9.45
CA ASP A 793 -17.25 19.57 -9.69
C ASP A 793 -16.80 19.21 -11.11
N LEU A 794 -17.74 18.76 -11.95
CA LEU A 794 -17.46 18.25 -13.29
C LEU A 794 -18.13 19.07 -14.39
N THR A 795 -17.35 19.42 -15.41
CA THR A 795 -17.89 19.82 -16.72
C THR A 795 -18.12 18.56 -17.55
N VAL A 796 -19.29 18.47 -18.20
CA VAL A 796 -19.73 17.26 -18.90
C VAL A 796 -19.93 17.55 -20.38
N GLN A 797 -19.37 16.74 -21.26
CA GLN A 797 -19.53 16.86 -22.72
C GLN A 797 -19.65 15.46 -23.36
N PRO A 798 -20.37 15.31 -24.47
CA PRO A 798 -20.26 14.10 -25.28
C PRO A 798 -18.85 14.01 -25.88
N LEU A 799 -18.37 12.79 -26.14
CA LEU A 799 -17.09 12.57 -26.81
C LEU A 799 -17.13 13.18 -28.22
N ALA A 800 -16.13 13.98 -28.57
CA ALA A 800 -16.02 14.59 -29.88
C ALA A 800 -15.88 13.55 -31.00
N ALA A 801 -16.62 13.75 -32.09
CA ALA A 801 -16.49 12.95 -33.29
C ALA A 801 -15.09 13.11 -33.90
N GLY A 802 -14.49 12.03 -34.42
CA GLY A 802 -13.19 12.08 -35.14
C GLY A 802 -12.14 11.07 -34.73
N GLY A 803 -12.33 10.34 -33.67
CA GLY A 803 -11.59 9.11 -33.35
C GLY A 803 -12.53 7.92 -33.50
N ASN A 804 -12.07 6.87 -34.15
CA ASN A 804 -12.66 5.54 -33.87
C ASN A 804 -11.99 5.11 -32.57
N PRO A 805 -12.72 4.98 -31.44
CA PRO A 805 -12.15 4.34 -30.24
C PRO A 805 -11.81 2.90 -30.52
#